data_a07b3e7b31551f6bb39042f718f1f83b
#
_entry.id   a07b3e7b31551f6bb39042f718f1f83b
#
_cell.length_a   1.000
_cell.length_b   1.000
_cell.length_c   1.000
_cell.angle_alpha   90.00
_cell.angle_beta   90.00
_cell.angle_gamma   90.00
#
_symmetry.space_group_name_H-M   'P 1'
#
loop_
_entity.id
_entity.type
_entity.pdbx_description
1 polymer ?
#
loop_
_entity_poly.entity_id
_entity_poly.type
_entity_poly.pdbx_seq_one_letter_code
_entity_poly.pdbx_strand_id
1 'polypeptide(L)'
;SDKPHNPKSHQSPVHDDRAAKPGLGALAPEDQDWQPTPHPTAPGEEPTAPGSMKAPDTTSEKLDALEKQRKGGENAALTTNQGLRIADDQNSLRAGQRGPTLLEDFILREKITHFDHERIPERIVHARGSAAHGYFQAYSDLSDITKAAFLCDPQKKTPVFVRFSTVQGGAGSADTVRDIRGFATKFYTDEGIFDLVGNNTPIFFIQDAIKFPDFVHAVKPEPHWAVPQGQSAHDTFWDYVSLQPETLHNVMWAMSDRGLPRSYRTMEGFGIHTFRLINAEGKATFVRFHWKPVAGKASLVWDESQKLTGRDPDFHRRDLWESIEAGDYPEYELGLQLIPEEDEFAFDFDLLDPTKLIPEALVPVQRVGKMVLNRNPDNFFAENEQAAFHPGHIVPGIDFSNDPLLQGRLFSYTDTQISRLGGPNFHEIPINKPTCPYHNFQRDGMHRMDIDTNPANYEPNSINNNWPRETPPAAKRGGFESYAERIDGEKIRQRSPSFGEYYSQPLLFWRSQTPIEQQHIIDGFSFELSKVVREWIRERVVDQLAHIDLQLAQAVGKNLGIELTDEQRSITPPPDVNGLKKDPTLSLYAIPSGDVKGRVVAVLLNDRPVAKELLTLLKSLKAHGVHAKLLYSRMGKVQADDGTELPVAGTFAGSPSLTVDAVIVPGGDLQSLSSNGDFNYYLLEAYKHLKPILLAGDARQCKAPLQVAAQGEEGIVETDAIDSQSMDELITLMAAHRVWSRSAKIAAIPA
;
A
#
# COMPACT_ATOMS: atom_id res chain seq x y z
N SER A 1 -11.92 59.20 -34.52
CA SER A 1 -11.02 58.07 -34.40
C SER A 1 -11.66 57.06 -33.42
N ASP A 2 -12.31 56.10 -34.00
CA ASP A 2 -12.98 55.06 -33.30
C ASP A 2 -11.91 54.27 -32.52
N LYS A 3 -12.00 54.35 -31.19
CA LYS A 3 -11.33 53.37 -30.38
C LYS A 3 -11.91 52.00 -30.78
N PRO A 4 -11.09 51.02 -31.11
CA PRO A 4 -11.61 49.69 -31.36
C PRO A 4 -12.43 49.31 -30.14
N HIS A 5 -13.66 48.98 -30.34
CA HIS A 5 -14.55 48.40 -29.36
C HIS A 5 -13.78 47.24 -28.68
N ASN A 6 -13.47 47.44 -27.44
CA ASN A 6 -13.01 46.33 -26.64
C ASN A 6 -14.18 45.30 -26.71
N PRO A 7 -14.05 44.18 -27.42
CA PRO A 7 -15.10 43.21 -27.34
C PRO A 7 -15.29 42.93 -25.85
N LYS A 8 -16.50 42.71 -25.39
CA LYS A 8 -16.88 42.26 -24.07
C LYS A 8 -16.27 40.86 -23.85
N SER A 9 -15.02 40.84 -23.76
CA SER A 9 -14.28 39.78 -24.27
C SER A 9 -13.26 39.29 -23.32
N HIS A 10 -13.51 39.49 -22.11
CA HIS A 10 -12.82 38.74 -21.13
C HIS A 10 -13.39 37.33 -21.00
N GLN A 11 -14.39 37.01 -21.83
CA GLN A 11 -14.93 35.67 -21.94
C GLN A 11 -14.10 34.90 -22.93
N SER A 12 -13.09 34.18 -22.42
CA SER A 12 -12.48 33.12 -23.19
C SER A 12 -13.54 32.05 -23.47
N PRO A 13 -13.45 31.29 -24.57
CA PRO A 13 -14.32 30.13 -24.80
C PRO A 13 -14.39 29.16 -23.62
N VAL A 14 -13.35 29.12 -22.81
CA VAL A 14 -13.29 28.32 -21.58
C VAL A 14 -14.20 28.86 -20.48
N HIS A 15 -14.36 30.19 -20.39
CA HIS A 15 -15.32 30.81 -19.48
C HIS A 15 -16.76 30.50 -19.90
N ASP A 16 -17.05 30.63 -21.18
CA ASP A 16 -18.38 30.35 -21.72
C ASP A 16 -18.74 28.87 -21.55
N ASP A 17 -17.81 27.98 -21.80
CA ASP A 17 -17.97 26.55 -21.55
C ASP A 17 -18.21 26.19 -20.09
N ARG A 18 -17.59 26.92 -19.16
CA ARG A 18 -17.82 26.73 -17.73
C ARG A 18 -19.19 27.27 -17.31
N ALA A 19 -19.55 28.43 -17.82
CA ALA A 19 -20.85 29.04 -17.53
C ALA A 19 -22.02 28.20 -18.09
N ALA A 20 -21.80 27.44 -19.13
CA ALA A 20 -22.79 26.52 -19.71
C ALA A 20 -22.94 25.21 -18.92
N LYS A 21 -22.06 24.92 -17.96
CA LYS A 21 -22.17 23.70 -17.14
C LYS A 21 -23.20 23.89 -16.02
N PRO A 22 -24.00 22.86 -15.71
CA PRO A 22 -24.92 22.92 -14.58
C PRO A 22 -24.16 23.29 -13.28
N GLY A 23 -24.69 24.27 -12.56
CA GLY A 23 -24.09 24.75 -11.33
C GLY A 23 -23.05 25.87 -11.47
N LEU A 24 -22.63 26.20 -12.70
CA LEU A 24 -21.68 27.30 -12.93
C LEU A 24 -22.34 28.56 -13.49
N GLY A 25 -23.60 28.48 -13.92
CA GLY A 25 -24.34 29.62 -14.47
C GLY A 25 -24.52 30.78 -13.50
N ALA A 26 -24.55 30.51 -12.21
CA ALA A 26 -24.64 31.53 -11.16
C ALA A 26 -23.35 32.33 -10.99
N LEU A 27 -22.25 31.90 -11.63
CA LEU A 27 -20.95 32.55 -11.54
C LEU A 27 -20.63 33.37 -12.80
N ALA A 28 -21.67 33.70 -13.60
CA ALA A 28 -21.49 34.52 -14.78
C ALA A 28 -20.96 35.91 -14.39
N PRO A 29 -19.96 36.45 -15.12
CA PRO A 29 -19.34 37.74 -14.78
C PRO A 29 -20.32 38.92 -14.73
N GLU A 30 -21.47 38.78 -15.36
CA GLU A 30 -22.53 39.80 -15.39
C GLU A 30 -23.48 39.72 -14.19
N ASP A 31 -23.36 38.72 -13.33
CA ASP A 31 -24.21 38.61 -12.14
C ASP A 31 -23.76 39.63 -11.10
N GLN A 32 -24.42 40.78 -11.10
CA GLN A 32 -24.11 41.89 -10.20
C GLN A 32 -24.47 41.60 -8.74
N ASP A 33 -25.31 40.61 -8.50
CA ASP A 33 -25.75 40.21 -7.16
C ASP A 33 -24.87 39.08 -6.61
N TRP A 34 -23.94 38.56 -7.39
CA TRP A 34 -23.06 37.50 -6.92
C TRP A 34 -22.19 37.98 -5.75
N GLN A 35 -22.32 37.31 -4.64
CA GLN A 35 -21.50 37.52 -3.46
C GLN A 35 -20.88 36.19 -3.08
N PRO A 36 -19.55 36.12 -2.93
CA PRO A 36 -18.93 34.91 -2.41
C PRO A 36 -19.39 34.66 -0.98
N THR A 37 -19.73 33.40 -0.69
CA THR A 37 -20.02 33.02 0.69
C THR A 37 -18.75 33.14 1.52
N PRO A 38 -18.88 33.56 2.79
CA PRO A 38 -17.75 33.45 3.71
C PRO A 38 -17.33 31.97 3.77
N HIS A 39 -16.11 31.74 3.48
CA HIS A 39 -15.49 30.43 3.54
C HIS A 39 -15.29 30.02 5.00
N PRO A 40 -15.35 28.73 5.33
CA PRO A 40 -15.60 27.58 4.50
C PRO A 40 -17.05 27.11 4.54
N THR A 41 -17.49 26.35 3.53
CA THR A 41 -18.67 25.50 3.67
C THR A 41 -18.58 24.69 4.95
N ALA A 42 -19.68 24.59 5.65
CA ALA A 42 -19.70 23.84 6.89
C ALA A 42 -19.31 22.37 6.64
N PRO A 43 -18.54 21.76 7.55
CA PRO A 43 -18.12 20.38 7.39
C PRO A 43 -19.32 19.45 7.20
N GLY A 44 -19.29 18.68 6.12
CA GLY A 44 -20.30 17.67 5.83
C GLY A 44 -21.52 18.14 5.03
N GLU A 45 -21.58 19.40 4.59
CA GLU A 45 -22.66 19.87 3.72
C GLU A 45 -22.51 19.39 2.28
N GLU A 46 -21.27 19.34 1.78
CA GLU A 46 -20.96 18.83 0.44
C GLU A 46 -19.67 18.03 0.45
N PRO A 47 -19.61 16.95 -0.31
CA PRO A 47 -18.35 16.24 -0.50
C PRO A 47 -17.34 17.13 -1.24
N THR A 48 -16.14 17.25 -0.71
CA THR A 48 -15.08 18.09 -1.27
C THR A 48 -14.53 17.54 -2.59
N ALA A 49 -14.74 16.26 -2.85
CA ALA A 49 -14.45 15.59 -4.10
C ALA A 49 -15.39 14.41 -4.30
N PRO A 50 -15.57 13.93 -5.55
CA PRO A 50 -16.27 12.68 -5.78
C PRO A 50 -15.62 11.57 -4.94
N GLY A 51 -16.43 10.89 -4.14
CA GLY A 51 -15.97 9.81 -3.29
C GLY A 51 -15.51 10.17 -1.89
N SER A 52 -15.36 11.44 -1.55
CA SER A 52 -15.08 11.83 -0.15
C SER A 52 -16.36 11.99 0.68
N MET A 53 -17.40 11.26 0.33
CA MET A 53 -18.65 11.28 1.06
C MET A 53 -18.46 10.68 2.46
N LYS A 54 -18.75 11.48 3.47
CA LYS A 54 -18.74 11.01 4.86
C LYS A 54 -19.91 10.05 5.08
N ALA A 55 -19.63 8.78 5.28
CA ALA A 55 -20.59 7.92 5.95
C ALA A 55 -20.71 8.37 7.42
N PRO A 56 -21.87 8.17 8.08
CA PRO A 56 -22.06 8.65 9.45
C PRO A 56 -21.04 8.14 10.47
N ASP A 57 -20.41 6.98 10.19
CA ASP A 57 -19.41 6.33 11.03
C ASP A 57 -17.96 6.63 10.65
N THR A 58 -17.71 7.49 9.64
CA THR A 58 -16.35 7.81 9.17
C THR A 58 -15.74 9.02 9.85
N THR A 59 -16.43 9.65 10.81
CA THR A 59 -15.89 10.76 11.60
C THR A 59 -14.94 10.24 12.68
N SER A 60 -13.90 11.02 13.01
CA SER A 60 -12.96 10.74 14.09
C SER A 60 -12.37 12.04 14.62
N GLU A 61 -11.74 11.98 15.79
CA GLU A 61 -11.05 13.14 16.37
C GLU A 61 -10.02 13.74 15.40
N LYS A 62 -9.31 12.89 14.63
CA LYS A 62 -8.33 13.35 13.65
C LYS A 62 -8.98 14.01 12.44
N LEU A 63 -10.03 13.42 11.90
CA LEU A 63 -10.77 13.99 10.78
C LEU A 63 -11.42 15.32 11.16
N ASP A 64 -11.96 15.43 12.38
CA ASP A 64 -12.50 16.68 12.90
C ASP A 64 -11.44 17.77 13.05
N ALA A 65 -10.24 17.40 13.48
CA ALA A 65 -9.11 18.32 13.55
C ALA A 65 -8.68 18.82 12.14
N LEU A 66 -8.74 17.96 11.13
CA LEU A 66 -8.40 18.32 9.75
C LEU A 66 -9.46 19.21 9.07
N GLU A 67 -10.71 19.24 9.56
CA GLU A 67 -11.76 20.09 8.97
C GLU A 67 -11.37 21.57 8.91
N LYS A 68 -10.63 22.03 9.90
CA LYS A 68 -10.15 23.42 9.96
C LYS A 68 -9.22 23.81 8.79
N GLN A 69 -8.64 22.80 8.14
CA GLN A 69 -7.69 23.00 7.05
C GLN A 69 -8.32 22.79 5.66
N ARG A 70 -9.56 22.26 5.61
CA ARG A 70 -10.22 21.95 4.35
C ARG A 70 -10.77 23.19 3.68
N LYS A 71 -10.61 23.27 2.36
CA LYS A 71 -11.09 24.36 1.52
C LYS A 71 -11.71 23.80 0.25
N GLY A 72 -13.03 23.79 0.14
CA GLY A 72 -13.72 23.34 -1.07
C GLY A 72 -13.68 24.36 -2.20
N GLY A 73 -13.71 25.65 -1.86
CA GLY A 73 -13.72 26.73 -2.85
C GLY A 73 -15.09 27.01 -3.48
N GLU A 74 -16.09 26.20 -3.16
CA GLU A 74 -17.45 26.42 -3.67
C GLU A 74 -18.00 27.75 -3.15
N ASN A 75 -18.62 28.52 -4.04
CA ASN A 75 -19.11 29.89 -3.75
C ASN A 75 -18.06 30.85 -3.18
N ALA A 76 -16.76 30.59 -3.40
CA ALA A 76 -15.67 31.45 -2.98
C ALA A 76 -15.15 32.28 -4.14
N ALA A 77 -14.76 33.53 -3.86
CA ALA A 77 -14.06 34.35 -4.83
C ALA A 77 -12.64 33.84 -5.05
N LEU A 78 -12.16 33.86 -6.30
CA LEU A 78 -10.75 33.62 -6.60
C LEU A 78 -9.91 34.78 -6.04
N THR A 79 -8.86 34.46 -5.28
CA THR A 79 -7.99 35.44 -4.65
C THR A 79 -6.51 35.10 -4.84
N THR A 80 -5.67 36.11 -4.62
CA THR A 80 -4.24 35.88 -4.35
C THR A 80 -4.06 35.22 -2.97
N ASN A 81 -2.83 34.80 -2.67
CA ASN A 81 -2.50 34.26 -1.34
C ASN A 81 -2.63 35.31 -0.22
N GLN A 82 -2.66 36.60 -0.55
CA GLN A 82 -2.90 37.67 0.40
C GLN A 82 -4.38 38.11 0.49
N GLY A 83 -5.28 37.36 -0.15
CA GLY A 83 -6.71 37.59 -0.07
C GLY A 83 -7.27 38.65 -1.02
N LEU A 84 -6.48 39.16 -1.96
CA LEU A 84 -6.98 40.09 -2.96
C LEU A 84 -7.81 39.38 -4.00
N ARG A 85 -9.05 39.82 -4.20
CA ARG A 85 -9.93 39.24 -5.23
C ARG A 85 -9.39 39.51 -6.62
N ILE A 86 -9.42 38.51 -7.47
CA ILE A 86 -8.88 38.53 -8.82
C ILE A 86 -10.03 38.67 -9.82
N ALA A 87 -9.95 39.68 -10.68
CA ALA A 87 -10.95 39.92 -11.74
C ALA A 87 -10.69 39.07 -12.99
N ASP A 88 -9.44 38.86 -13.33
CA ASP A 88 -9.03 38.06 -14.49
C ASP A 88 -7.68 37.39 -14.20
N ASP A 89 -7.66 36.06 -14.20
CA ASP A 89 -6.45 35.23 -14.08
C ASP A 89 -6.14 34.42 -15.36
N GLN A 90 -6.90 34.66 -16.42
CA GLN A 90 -6.72 33.99 -17.70
C GLN A 90 -5.84 34.77 -18.68
N ASN A 91 -5.68 36.06 -18.43
CA ASN A 91 -4.84 36.93 -19.24
C ASN A 91 -3.80 37.63 -18.36
N SER A 92 -2.57 37.66 -18.85
CA SER A 92 -1.49 38.46 -18.23
C SER A 92 -1.65 39.93 -18.60
N LEU A 93 -1.16 40.81 -17.72
CA LEU A 93 -1.08 42.25 -18.00
C LEU A 93 -0.12 42.51 -19.16
N ARG A 94 -0.57 43.28 -20.13
CA ARG A 94 0.19 43.57 -21.37
C ARG A 94 0.26 45.05 -21.70
N ALA A 95 1.31 45.43 -22.38
CA ALA A 95 1.42 46.75 -23.00
C ALA A 95 0.75 46.72 -24.38
N GLY A 96 -0.57 46.92 -24.44
CA GLY A 96 -1.39 46.76 -25.63
C GLY A 96 -1.81 45.34 -25.94
N GLN A 97 -2.83 45.16 -26.79
CA GLN A 97 -3.45 43.83 -27.04
C GLN A 97 -2.49 42.76 -27.57
N ARG A 98 -1.49 43.14 -28.33
CA ARG A 98 -0.43 42.26 -28.85
C ARG A 98 0.95 42.58 -28.29
N GLY A 99 1.01 43.46 -27.29
CA GLY A 99 2.26 43.88 -26.70
C GLY A 99 2.85 42.84 -25.74
N PRO A 100 4.03 43.09 -25.21
CA PRO A 100 4.68 42.22 -24.27
C PRO A 100 3.91 42.14 -22.95
N THR A 101 3.99 40.97 -22.31
CA THR A 101 3.56 40.78 -20.92
C THR A 101 4.47 41.57 -19.99
N LEU A 102 3.89 42.24 -19.01
CA LEU A 102 4.60 43.08 -18.03
C LEU A 102 4.79 42.29 -16.72
N LEU A 103 6.02 42.23 -16.22
CA LEU A 103 6.35 41.54 -15.00
C LEU A 103 5.93 42.27 -13.70
N GLU A 104 5.34 43.46 -13.79
CA GLU A 104 4.63 44.08 -12.67
C GLU A 104 3.32 43.35 -12.35
N ASP A 105 2.85 42.43 -13.23
CA ASP A 105 1.72 41.55 -13.01
C ASP A 105 2.01 40.60 -11.85
N PHE A 106 1.62 41.00 -10.65
CA PHE A 106 1.82 40.17 -9.46
C PHE A 106 0.94 38.92 -9.43
N ILE A 107 -0.19 38.91 -10.13
CA ILE A 107 -1.05 37.72 -10.24
C ILE A 107 -0.30 36.64 -11.05
N LEU A 108 0.27 37.01 -12.19
CA LEU A 108 1.10 36.11 -13.00
C LEU A 108 2.31 35.60 -12.21
N ARG A 109 3.04 36.49 -11.54
CA ARG A 109 4.22 36.10 -10.78
C ARG A 109 3.90 35.15 -9.65
N GLU A 110 2.87 35.41 -8.85
CA GLU A 110 2.47 34.53 -7.75
C GLU A 110 2.07 33.15 -8.27
N LYS A 111 1.24 33.12 -9.34
CA LYS A 111 0.76 31.88 -9.94
C LYS A 111 1.90 31.02 -10.47
N ILE A 112 2.86 31.60 -11.18
CA ILE A 112 4.02 30.87 -11.71
C ILE A 112 4.97 30.47 -10.59
N THR A 113 5.28 31.39 -9.70
CA THR A 113 6.21 31.13 -8.58
C THR A 113 5.72 29.97 -7.72
N HIS A 114 4.45 29.95 -7.37
CA HIS A 114 3.88 28.83 -6.62
C HIS A 114 3.99 27.51 -7.39
N PHE A 115 3.59 27.54 -8.65
CA PHE A 115 3.66 26.37 -9.52
C PHE A 115 5.08 25.78 -9.62
N ASP A 116 6.08 26.61 -9.76
CA ASP A 116 7.48 26.18 -9.84
C ASP A 116 7.97 25.49 -8.57
N HIS A 117 7.27 25.64 -7.45
CA HIS A 117 7.65 25.12 -6.14
C HIS A 117 6.63 24.14 -5.54
N GLU A 118 5.78 23.53 -6.37
CA GLU A 118 4.75 22.57 -5.92
C GLU A 118 5.27 21.14 -5.75
N ARG A 119 6.57 20.97 -5.61
CA ARG A 119 7.19 19.67 -5.37
C ARG A 119 8.05 19.71 -4.12
N ILE A 120 8.03 18.58 -3.39
CA ILE A 120 8.99 18.31 -2.33
C ILE A 120 9.85 17.11 -2.76
N PRO A 121 11.03 16.91 -2.19
CA PRO A 121 11.79 15.70 -2.43
C PRO A 121 10.94 14.46 -2.13
N GLU A 122 11.00 13.47 -3.01
CA GLU A 122 10.36 12.19 -2.73
C GLU A 122 11.08 11.47 -1.59
N ARG A 123 10.41 10.52 -0.93
CA ARG A 123 11.04 9.67 0.08
C ARG A 123 12.18 8.87 -0.55
N ILE A 124 13.27 8.71 0.20
CA ILE A 124 14.47 7.97 -0.27
C ILE A 124 14.11 6.55 -0.69
N VAL A 125 13.26 5.89 0.08
CA VAL A 125 12.56 4.65 -0.25
C VAL A 125 11.08 4.84 0.06
N HIS A 126 10.20 4.01 -0.49
CA HIS A 126 8.75 4.12 -0.35
C HIS A 126 8.15 5.37 -1.03
N ALA A 127 8.77 5.88 -2.08
CA ALA A 127 8.31 7.10 -2.76
C ALA A 127 6.92 6.91 -3.39
N ARG A 128 6.68 5.76 -4.03
CA ARG A 128 5.37 5.40 -4.59
C ARG A 128 4.49 4.79 -3.51
N GLY A 129 3.36 5.42 -3.20
CA GLY A 129 2.46 4.89 -2.20
C GLY A 129 1.08 5.55 -2.18
N SER A 130 0.20 5.00 -1.37
CA SER A 130 -1.20 5.43 -1.21
C SER A 130 -1.62 5.27 0.25
N ALA A 131 -2.57 6.08 0.69
CA ALA A 131 -2.93 6.16 2.08
C ALA A 131 -4.44 6.15 2.30
N ALA A 132 -4.85 5.86 3.52
CA ALA A 132 -6.24 5.94 3.96
C ALA A 132 -6.32 6.26 5.45
N HIS A 133 -7.41 6.90 5.83
CA HIS A 133 -7.81 7.11 7.23
C HIS A 133 -8.65 5.95 7.72
N GLY A 134 -8.63 5.75 9.03
CA GLY A 134 -9.45 4.76 9.67
C GLY A 134 -9.40 4.84 11.19
N TYR A 135 -9.71 3.73 11.84
CA TYR A 135 -9.61 3.62 13.29
C TYR A 135 -9.09 2.24 13.69
N PHE A 136 -8.49 2.21 14.86
CA PHE A 136 -8.11 0.98 15.56
C PHE A 136 -8.94 0.84 16.84
N GLN A 137 -9.33 -0.39 17.17
CA GLN A 137 -10.04 -0.71 18.39
C GLN A 137 -9.52 -2.01 18.98
N ALA A 138 -9.06 -1.97 20.24
CA ALA A 138 -8.64 -3.16 20.96
C ALA A 138 -9.84 -4.07 21.26
N TYR A 139 -9.61 -5.39 21.27
CA TYR A 139 -10.66 -6.36 21.63
C TYR A 139 -10.90 -6.46 23.13
N SER A 140 -9.84 -6.23 23.91
CA SER A 140 -9.87 -6.34 25.37
C SER A 140 -8.83 -5.41 26.00
N ASP A 141 -8.84 -5.32 27.31
CA ASP A 141 -7.85 -4.59 28.08
C ASP A 141 -6.54 -5.40 28.18
N LEU A 142 -5.44 -4.84 27.66
CA LEU A 142 -4.11 -5.45 27.67
C LEU A 142 -3.21 -4.91 28.79
N SER A 143 -3.77 -4.35 29.85
CA SER A 143 -3.02 -3.72 30.94
C SER A 143 -2.06 -4.67 31.67
N ASP A 144 -2.26 -5.98 31.56
CA ASP A 144 -1.34 -6.98 32.11
C ASP A 144 0.05 -6.94 31.44
N ILE A 145 0.13 -6.51 30.18
CA ILE A 145 1.38 -6.52 29.40
C ILE A 145 1.86 -5.13 29.00
N THR A 146 0.97 -4.13 28.98
CA THR A 146 1.35 -2.77 28.58
C THR A 146 0.47 -1.73 29.28
N LYS A 147 1.03 -0.56 29.54
CA LYS A 147 0.27 0.60 30.00
C LYS A 147 -0.16 1.55 28.88
N ALA A 148 0.10 1.19 27.61
CA ALA A 148 -0.31 1.99 26.47
C ALA A 148 -1.85 2.06 26.41
N ALA A 149 -2.42 3.24 26.64
CA ALA A 149 -3.86 3.42 26.83
C ALA A 149 -4.70 2.92 25.65
N PHE A 150 -4.25 3.11 24.42
CA PHE A 150 -5.00 2.68 23.24
C PHE A 150 -5.12 1.15 23.09
N LEU A 151 -4.27 0.39 23.78
CA LEU A 151 -4.32 -1.08 23.85
C LEU A 151 -5.08 -1.58 25.10
N CYS A 152 -5.44 -0.69 26.02
CA CYS A 152 -6.05 -1.06 27.30
C CYS A 152 -7.54 -0.69 27.39
N ASP A 153 -8.09 0.01 26.39
CA ASP A 153 -9.48 0.42 26.39
C ASP A 153 -10.23 -0.12 25.16
N PRO A 154 -11.03 -1.19 25.30
CA PRO A 154 -11.77 -1.79 24.18
C PRO A 154 -12.93 -0.92 23.69
N GLN A 155 -13.28 0.17 24.37
CA GLN A 155 -14.31 1.12 23.94
C GLN A 155 -13.74 2.25 23.09
N LYS A 156 -12.43 2.49 23.15
CA LYS A 156 -11.78 3.58 22.42
C LYS A 156 -11.56 3.19 20.97
N LYS A 157 -12.05 4.02 20.04
CA LYS A 157 -11.68 4.01 18.63
C LYS A 157 -10.57 5.04 18.42
N THR A 158 -9.35 4.55 18.26
CA THR A 158 -8.17 5.40 18.04
C THR A 158 -8.06 5.73 16.56
N PRO A 159 -8.05 7.01 16.16
CA PRO A 159 -7.86 7.37 14.75
C PRO A 159 -6.52 6.85 14.24
N VAL A 160 -6.51 6.36 13.00
CA VAL A 160 -5.29 5.94 12.30
C VAL A 160 -5.20 6.56 10.92
N PHE A 161 -3.97 6.70 10.44
CA PHE A 161 -3.65 7.01 9.06
C PHE A 161 -2.62 6.00 8.59
N VAL A 162 -2.95 5.25 7.55
CA VAL A 162 -2.10 4.18 7.03
C VAL A 162 -1.58 4.55 5.65
N ARG A 163 -0.29 4.33 5.42
CA ARG A 163 0.31 4.47 4.11
C ARG A 163 0.93 3.15 3.66
N PHE A 164 0.47 2.68 2.50
CA PHE A 164 1.06 1.56 1.76
C PHE A 164 1.98 2.08 0.67
N SER A 165 3.02 1.33 0.34
CA SER A 165 3.97 1.77 -0.67
C SER A 165 4.75 0.59 -1.27
N THR A 166 5.34 0.80 -2.45
CA THR A 166 6.51 0.01 -2.87
C THR A 166 7.74 0.50 -2.11
N VAL A 167 8.90 -0.08 -2.35
CA VAL A 167 10.16 0.31 -1.69
C VAL A 167 11.13 0.93 -2.68
N GLN A 168 11.34 0.28 -3.82
CA GLN A 168 12.44 0.56 -4.73
C GLN A 168 12.19 1.73 -5.69
N GLY A 169 10.97 1.81 -6.23
CA GLY A 169 10.63 2.74 -7.30
C GLY A 169 10.45 4.17 -6.86
N GLY A 170 10.68 5.12 -7.75
CA GLY A 170 10.32 6.52 -7.58
C GLY A 170 8.81 6.73 -7.54
N ALA A 171 8.36 7.94 -7.22
CA ALA A 171 6.94 8.28 -7.08
C ALA A 171 6.11 7.98 -8.34
N GLY A 172 6.70 8.06 -9.52
CA GLY A 172 6.08 7.79 -10.82
C GLY A 172 6.16 6.32 -11.29
N SER A 173 6.74 5.41 -10.51
CA SER A 173 6.80 4.00 -10.86
C SER A 173 5.45 3.31 -10.65
N ALA A 174 5.30 2.07 -11.18
CA ALA A 174 4.06 1.32 -11.07
C ALA A 174 3.89 0.65 -9.70
N ASP A 175 2.64 0.45 -9.28
CA ASP A 175 2.29 -0.21 -8.03
C ASP A 175 2.61 -1.70 -8.00
N THR A 176 2.48 -2.39 -9.13
CA THR A 176 2.47 -3.86 -9.19
C THR A 176 3.82 -4.48 -9.49
N VAL A 177 4.91 -3.73 -9.43
CA VAL A 177 6.26 -4.28 -9.55
C VAL A 177 6.53 -5.31 -8.46
N ARG A 178 7.43 -6.27 -8.76
CA ARG A 178 7.97 -7.16 -7.73
C ARG A 178 8.79 -6.34 -6.74
N ASP A 179 8.33 -6.27 -5.53
CA ASP A 179 8.96 -5.49 -4.46
C ASP A 179 8.37 -5.86 -3.10
N ILE A 180 9.07 -5.53 -2.05
CA ILE A 180 8.50 -5.48 -0.70
C ILE A 180 7.55 -4.28 -0.65
N ARG A 181 6.47 -4.39 0.11
CA ARG A 181 5.52 -3.29 0.33
C ARG A 181 5.69 -2.70 1.72
N GLY A 182 5.72 -1.37 1.78
CA GLY A 182 5.60 -0.64 3.03
C GLY A 182 4.19 -0.72 3.59
N PHE A 183 4.10 -0.76 4.91
CA PHE A 183 2.84 -0.78 5.66
C PHE A 183 3.07 0.05 6.92
N ALA A 184 2.86 1.35 6.84
CA ALA A 184 3.10 2.29 7.93
C ALA A 184 1.77 2.77 8.51
N THR A 185 1.61 2.61 9.81
CA THR A 185 0.40 3.00 10.54
C THR A 185 0.72 4.08 11.57
N LYS A 186 0.05 5.20 11.47
CA LYS A 186 0.10 6.29 12.45
C LYS A 186 -1.15 6.23 13.32
N PHE A 187 -0.97 5.96 14.62
CA PHE A 187 -2.05 6.00 15.61
C PHE A 187 -2.04 7.35 16.31
N TYR A 188 -3.16 8.06 16.23
CA TYR A 188 -3.35 9.33 16.95
C TYR A 188 -3.97 9.03 18.32
N THR A 189 -3.11 8.69 19.29
CA THR A 189 -3.58 8.29 20.63
C THR A 189 -3.75 9.50 21.56
N ASP A 190 -4.44 9.31 22.65
CA ASP A 190 -4.60 10.35 23.69
C ASP A 190 -3.28 10.66 24.45
N GLU A 191 -2.27 9.81 24.28
CA GLU A 191 -0.95 9.93 24.92
C GLU A 191 0.18 10.33 23.97
N GLY A 192 -0.15 10.69 22.75
CA GLY A 192 0.80 10.99 21.70
C GLY A 192 0.59 10.13 20.47
N ILE A 193 1.45 10.30 19.47
CA ILE A 193 1.44 9.51 18.25
C ILE A 193 2.28 8.24 18.45
N PHE A 194 1.71 7.11 18.08
CA PHE A 194 2.44 5.85 17.92
C PHE A 194 2.50 5.50 16.43
N ASP A 195 3.71 5.38 15.89
CA ASP A 195 3.93 4.98 14.49
C ASP A 195 4.48 3.55 14.41
N LEU A 196 3.71 2.65 13.85
CA LEU A 196 4.16 1.31 13.51
C LEU A 196 4.58 1.28 12.04
N VAL A 197 5.87 1.40 11.80
CA VAL A 197 6.44 1.61 10.46
C VAL A 197 7.02 0.28 9.95
N GLY A 198 6.15 -0.53 9.36
CA GLY A 198 6.44 -1.88 8.94
C GLY A 198 6.40 -2.11 7.44
N ASN A 199 6.51 -3.38 7.08
CA ASN A 199 6.44 -3.89 5.71
C ASN A 199 5.54 -5.12 5.63
N ASN A 200 5.34 -5.62 4.41
CA ASN A 200 4.63 -6.88 4.20
C ASN A 200 5.52 -8.13 4.33
N THR A 201 6.71 -7.95 4.87
CA THR A 201 7.61 -9.05 5.28
C THR A 201 8.00 -8.87 6.74
N PRO A 202 8.16 -9.96 7.51
CA PRO A 202 8.48 -9.88 8.95
C PRO A 202 9.95 -9.57 9.24
N ILE A 203 10.75 -9.43 8.21
CA ILE A 203 12.20 -9.28 8.25
C ILE A 203 12.64 -8.18 7.29
N PHE A 204 13.91 -7.79 7.39
CA PHE A 204 14.53 -6.87 6.45
C PHE A 204 15.77 -7.51 5.79
N PHE A 205 16.38 -6.84 4.83
CA PHE A 205 17.51 -7.37 4.06
C PHE A 205 18.82 -7.37 4.83
N ILE A 206 19.01 -6.43 5.74
CA ILE A 206 20.28 -6.18 6.43
C ILE A 206 20.09 -6.18 7.95
N GLN A 207 21.16 -6.49 8.66
CA GLN A 207 21.15 -6.65 10.11
C GLN A 207 21.53 -5.38 10.89
N ASP A 208 22.10 -4.40 10.22
CA ASP A 208 22.64 -3.19 10.82
C ASP A 208 22.37 -1.97 9.92
N ALA A 209 21.94 -0.87 10.49
CA ALA A 209 21.61 0.34 9.77
C ALA A 209 22.79 0.93 8.99
N ILE A 210 24.05 0.64 9.39
CA ILE A 210 25.21 1.13 8.66
C ILE A 210 25.26 0.62 7.21
N LYS A 211 24.62 -0.52 6.94
CA LYS A 211 24.52 -1.09 5.58
C LYS A 211 23.35 -0.56 4.77
N PHE A 212 22.49 0.25 5.35
CA PHE A 212 21.29 0.72 4.65
C PHE A 212 21.62 1.56 3.42
N PRO A 213 22.54 2.55 3.47
CA PRO A 213 22.91 3.31 2.27
C PRO A 213 23.46 2.42 1.15
N ASP A 214 24.33 1.48 1.46
CA ASP A 214 24.91 0.57 0.45
C ASP A 214 23.84 -0.34 -0.17
N PHE A 215 22.96 -0.90 0.65
CA PHE A 215 21.84 -1.70 0.17
C PHE A 215 20.93 -0.90 -0.76
N VAL A 216 20.57 0.32 -0.38
CA VAL A 216 19.69 1.18 -1.17
C VAL A 216 20.36 1.59 -2.47
N HIS A 217 21.64 1.96 -2.44
CA HIS A 217 22.40 2.25 -3.66
C HIS A 217 22.39 1.05 -4.62
N ALA A 218 22.56 -0.15 -4.09
CA ALA A 218 22.58 -1.37 -4.90
C ALA A 218 21.24 -1.67 -5.57
N VAL A 219 20.12 -1.42 -4.88
CA VAL A 219 18.79 -1.75 -5.39
C VAL A 219 18.18 -0.67 -6.28
N LYS A 220 18.56 0.60 -6.08
CA LYS A 220 18.09 1.72 -6.89
C LYS A 220 18.66 1.66 -8.32
N PRO A 221 18.17 2.50 -9.24
CA PRO A 221 18.74 2.58 -10.59
C PRO A 221 20.24 2.73 -10.59
N GLU A 222 20.93 2.04 -11.50
CA GLU A 222 22.38 2.10 -11.61
C GLU A 222 22.85 3.53 -11.91
N PRO A 223 23.92 4.01 -11.26
CA PRO A 223 24.20 5.46 -11.19
C PRO A 223 24.66 6.08 -12.51
N HIS A 224 25.19 5.30 -13.45
CA HIS A 224 25.73 5.82 -14.72
C HIS A 224 24.65 6.07 -15.78
N TRP A 225 23.45 5.45 -15.68
CA TRP A 225 22.39 5.56 -16.67
C TRP A 225 20.97 5.57 -16.11
N ALA A 226 20.81 5.51 -14.79
CA ALA A 226 19.52 5.57 -14.08
C ALA A 226 18.50 4.49 -14.51
N VAL A 227 18.98 3.28 -14.79
CA VAL A 227 18.17 2.11 -15.20
C VAL A 227 18.49 0.95 -14.24
N PRO A 228 17.49 0.10 -13.91
CA PRO A 228 16.05 0.19 -14.18
C PRO A 228 15.28 1.00 -13.13
N GLN A 229 14.12 1.51 -13.50
CA GLN A 229 13.24 2.20 -12.58
C GLN A 229 12.31 1.20 -11.87
N GLY A 230 12.43 1.13 -10.54
CA GLY A 230 11.53 0.36 -9.69
C GLY A 230 11.60 -1.15 -9.86
N GLN A 231 12.79 -1.69 -10.20
CA GLN A 231 13.02 -3.13 -10.39
C GLN A 231 14.32 -3.57 -9.73
N SER A 232 14.34 -4.79 -9.23
CA SER A 232 15.55 -5.45 -8.69
C SER A 232 16.31 -6.28 -9.72
N ALA A 233 15.78 -6.44 -10.94
CA ALA A 233 16.35 -7.26 -12.00
C ALA A 233 17.51 -6.57 -12.71
N HIS A 234 18.61 -6.32 -12.01
CA HIS A 234 19.83 -5.71 -12.55
C HIS A 234 21.08 -6.07 -11.73
N ASP A 235 22.24 -5.80 -12.28
CA ASP A 235 23.52 -6.28 -11.76
C ASP A 235 23.81 -5.83 -10.34
N THR A 236 23.66 -4.54 -10.03
CA THR A 236 24.13 -4.00 -8.73
C THR A 236 23.36 -4.58 -7.55
N PHE A 237 22.05 -4.81 -7.71
CA PHE A 237 21.25 -5.46 -6.66
C PHE A 237 21.75 -6.88 -6.38
N TRP A 238 21.87 -7.68 -7.43
CA TRP A 238 22.27 -9.08 -7.28
C TRP A 238 23.74 -9.25 -6.93
N ASP A 239 24.61 -8.31 -7.32
CA ASP A 239 25.99 -8.27 -6.86
C ASP A 239 26.04 -8.13 -5.33
N TYR A 240 25.32 -7.13 -4.81
CA TYR A 240 25.24 -6.92 -3.36
C TYR A 240 24.67 -8.14 -2.63
N VAL A 241 23.56 -8.69 -3.11
CA VAL A 241 22.92 -9.87 -2.53
C VAL A 241 23.88 -11.05 -2.47
N SER A 242 24.60 -11.32 -3.55
CA SER A 242 25.55 -12.44 -3.64
C SER A 242 26.75 -12.31 -2.71
N LEU A 243 27.08 -11.09 -2.30
CA LEU A 243 28.19 -10.78 -1.40
C LEU A 243 27.76 -10.57 0.05
N GLN A 244 26.45 -10.43 0.30
CA GLN A 244 25.88 -10.21 1.61
C GLN A 244 24.80 -11.26 1.92
N PRO A 245 25.19 -12.45 2.40
CA PRO A 245 24.23 -13.55 2.59
C PRO A 245 23.14 -13.26 3.61
N GLU A 246 23.32 -12.28 4.49
CA GLU A 246 22.26 -11.80 5.39
C GLU A 246 21.00 -11.34 4.66
N THR A 247 21.14 -10.93 3.37
CA THR A 247 20.03 -10.45 2.56
C THR A 247 19.11 -11.56 2.04
N LEU A 248 19.61 -12.79 1.99
CA LEU A 248 18.94 -13.91 1.30
C LEU A 248 17.57 -14.24 1.88
N HIS A 249 17.38 -14.10 3.18
CA HIS A 249 16.08 -14.39 3.78
C HIS A 249 14.99 -13.49 3.20
N ASN A 250 15.19 -12.18 3.22
CA ASN A 250 14.19 -11.27 2.66
C ASN A 250 14.13 -11.32 1.12
N VAL A 251 15.23 -11.66 0.46
CA VAL A 251 15.23 -11.89 -1.00
C VAL A 251 14.34 -13.08 -1.36
N MET A 252 14.32 -14.15 -0.58
CA MET A 252 13.39 -15.27 -0.77
C MET A 252 11.94 -14.80 -0.72
N TRP A 253 11.60 -13.94 0.23
CA TRP A 253 10.26 -13.35 0.33
C TRP A 253 9.94 -12.46 -0.87
N ALA A 254 10.89 -11.64 -1.31
CA ALA A 254 10.71 -10.77 -2.48
C ALA A 254 10.49 -11.57 -3.77
N MET A 255 11.17 -12.70 -3.93
CA MET A 255 11.03 -13.59 -5.10
C MET A 255 9.81 -14.50 -5.02
N SER A 256 9.18 -14.60 -3.86
CA SER A 256 7.93 -15.34 -3.66
C SER A 256 6.70 -14.52 -4.07
N ASP A 257 5.55 -15.15 -3.96
CA ASP A 257 4.25 -14.49 -4.18
C ASP A 257 4.00 -13.32 -3.22
N ARG A 258 4.72 -13.27 -2.10
CA ARG A 258 4.68 -12.13 -1.17
C ARG A 258 5.17 -10.82 -1.82
N GLY A 259 6.03 -10.92 -2.83
CA GLY A 259 6.49 -9.77 -3.62
C GLY A 259 5.47 -9.26 -4.65
N LEU A 260 4.35 -9.93 -4.82
CA LEU A 260 3.33 -9.67 -5.83
C LEU A 260 1.91 -9.64 -5.21
N PRO A 261 1.63 -8.79 -4.21
CA PRO A 261 0.32 -8.80 -3.57
C PRO A 261 -0.79 -8.47 -4.58
N ARG A 262 -1.93 -9.17 -4.46
CA ARG A 262 -3.12 -8.88 -5.27
C ARG A 262 -3.65 -7.47 -4.97
N SER A 263 -3.62 -7.08 -3.70
CA SER A 263 -4.12 -5.81 -3.19
C SER A 263 -3.42 -5.48 -1.88
N TYR A 264 -3.39 -4.22 -1.51
CA TYR A 264 -3.02 -3.83 -0.14
C TYR A 264 -3.96 -4.46 0.91
N ARG A 265 -5.20 -4.76 0.52
CA ARG A 265 -6.20 -5.40 1.40
C ARG A 265 -5.92 -6.87 1.68
N THR A 266 -5.09 -7.50 0.88
CA THR A 266 -4.81 -8.95 0.92
C THR A 266 -3.35 -9.27 1.22
N MET A 267 -2.65 -8.38 1.85
CA MET A 267 -1.27 -8.60 2.32
C MET A 267 -1.18 -8.43 3.83
N GLU A 268 -0.30 -9.21 4.44
CA GLU A 268 0.06 -9.05 5.84
C GLU A 268 0.97 -7.83 6.04
N GLY A 269 0.97 -7.29 7.25
CA GLY A 269 1.94 -6.29 7.67
C GLY A 269 2.71 -6.77 8.89
N PHE A 270 3.94 -6.26 9.06
CA PHE A 270 4.83 -6.66 10.15
C PHE A 270 5.61 -5.47 10.67
N GLY A 271 5.76 -5.40 11.99
CA GLY A 271 6.59 -4.39 12.63
C GLY A 271 8.09 -4.63 12.48
N ILE A 272 8.50 -5.80 12.03
CA ILE A 272 9.87 -6.26 11.74
C ILE A 272 10.70 -6.45 13.01
N HIS A 273 10.88 -5.38 13.79
CA HIS A 273 11.76 -5.37 14.95
C HIS A 273 11.10 -5.98 16.20
N THR A 274 11.94 -6.46 17.09
CA THR A 274 11.53 -6.72 18.46
C THR A 274 11.44 -5.38 19.20
N PHE A 275 10.28 -5.13 19.82
CA PHE A 275 10.04 -4.02 20.73
C PHE A 275 9.79 -4.57 22.14
N ARG A 276 9.58 -3.68 23.10
CA ARG A 276 9.18 -4.03 24.48
C ARG A 276 7.78 -3.47 24.74
N LEU A 277 6.94 -4.25 25.38
CA LEU A 277 5.72 -3.79 26.04
C LEU A 277 6.01 -3.73 27.54
N ILE A 278 5.62 -2.63 28.19
CA ILE A 278 5.90 -2.38 29.59
C ILE A 278 4.58 -2.09 30.30
N ASN A 279 4.28 -2.88 31.33
CA ASN A 279 3.05 -2.70 32.10
C ASN A 279 3.23 -1.64 33.22
N ALA A 280 2.16 -1.37 33.95
CA ALA A 280 2.16 -0.36 35.03
C ALA A 280 3.14 -0.68 36.17
N GLU A 281 3.46 -1.94 36.37
CA GLU A 281 4.43 -2.42 37.38
C GLU A 281 5.89 -2.36 36.87
N GLY A 282 6.09 -1.91 35.61
CA GLY A 282 7.43 -1.82 35.01
C GLY A 282 7.97 -3.14 34.46
N LYS A 283 7.15 -4.18 34.36
CA LYS A 283 7.53 -5.46 33.76
C LYS A 283 7.56 -5.34 32.27
N ALA A 284 8.67 -5.73 31.65
CA ALA A 284 8.83 -5.75 30.21
C ALA A 284 8.54 -7.13 29.61
N THR A 285 7.93 -7.12 28.42
CA THR A 285 7.71 -8.32 27.59
C THR A 285 8.15 -7.96 26.18
N PHE A 286 8.95 -8.81 25.55
CA PHE A 286 9.29 -8.61 24.15
C PHE A 286 8.07 -8.84 23.25
N VAL A 287 7.97 -8.06 22.18
CA VAL A 287 6.85 -8.14 21.26
C VAL A 287 7.31 -7.98 19.81
N ARG A 288 6.67 -8.75 18.93
CA ARG A 288 6.64 -8.51 17.49
C ARG A 288 5.22 -8.22 17.05
N PHE A 289 5.03 -7.12 16.30
CA PHE A 289 3.72 -6.68 15.83
C PHE A 289 3.41 -7.26 14.45
N HIS A 290 2.17 -7.68 14.27
CA HIS A 290 1.65 -8.22 13.03
C HIS A 290 0.34 -7.55 12.65
N TRP A 291 0.11 -7.39 11.35
CA TRP A 291 -1.20 -7.07 10.79
C TRP A 291 -1.67 -8.26 9.95
N LYS A 292 -2.83 -8.82 10.32
CA LYS A 292 -3.45 -9.95 9.61
C LYS A 292 -4.64 -9.43 8.81
N PRO A 293 -4.63 -9.50 7.46
CA PRO A 293 -5.76 -9.03 6.66
C PRO A 293 -6.99 -9.92 6.87
N VAL A 294 -8.13 -9.31 7.19
CA VAL A 294 -9.39 -10.05 7.36
C VAL A 294 -9.85 -10.65 6.04
N ALA A 295 -9.60 -9.99 4.93
CA ALA A 295 -9.88 -10.49 3.59
C ALA A 295 -9.01 -11.70 3.18
N GLY A 296 -8.02 -12.08 3.99
CA GLY A 296 -7.06 -13.13 3.67
C GLY A 296 -5.93 -12.66 2.77
N LYS A 297 -5.00 -13.57 2.52
CA LYS A 297 -3.79 -13.31 1.73
C LYS A 297 -3.99 -13.75 0.29
N ALA A 298 -3.58 -12.93 -0.65
CA ALA A 298 -3.66 -13.25 -2.07
C ALA A 298 -2.57 -12.52 -2.87
N SER A 299 -2.12 -13.16 -3.95
CA SER A 299 -1.10 -12.61 -4.85
C SER A 299 -1.59 -12.49 -6.29
N LEU A 300 -0.89 -11.69 -7.08
CA LEU A 300 -0.93 -11.71 -8.54
C LEU A 300 -0.01 -12.83 -9.04
N VAL A 301 -0.18 -13.25 -10.30
CA VAL A 301 0.84 -14.04 -11.01
C VAL A 301 1.80 -13.09 -11.73
N TRP A 302 3.03 -13.57 -12.01
CA TRP A 302 4.08 -12.69 -12.54
C TRP A 302 3.72 -12.01 -13.86
N ASP A 303 3.21 -12.77 -14.84
CA ASP A 303 2.81 -12.21 -16.14
C ASP A 303 1.72 -11.14 -16.00
N GLU A 304 0.76 -11.37 -15.14
CA GLU A 304 -0.29 -10.40 -14.78
C GLU A 304 0.31 -9.13 -14.16
N SER A 305 1.20 -9.30 -13.21
CA SER A 305 1.89 -8.19 -12.54
C SER A 305 2.69 -7.32 -13.52
N GLN A 306 3.46 -7.93 -14.43
CA GLN A 306 4.21 -7.21 -15.44
C GLN A 306 3.30 -6.42 -16.39
N LYS A 307 2.22 -7.03 -16.85
CA LYS A 307 1.26 -6.36 -17.74
C LYS A 307 0.56 -5.20 -17.06
N LEU A 308 0.22 -5.34 -15.79
CA LEU A 308 -0.37 -4.25 -15.00
C LEU A 308 0.55 -3.04 -14.92
N THR A 309 1.85 -3.19 -14.86
CA THR A 309 2.77 -2.04 -14.81
C THR A 309 2.60 -1.09 -16.01
N GLY A 310 2.19 -1.62 -17.15
CA GLY A 310 1.94 -0.83 -18.35
C GLY A 310 0.46 -0.46 -18.56
N ARG A 311 -0.45 -1.38 -18.24
CA ARG A 311 -1.88 -1.19 -18.49
C ARG A 311 -2.61 -0.39 -17.41
N ASP A 312 -2.23 -0.59 -16.14
CA ASP A 312 -2.77 0.16 -15.00
C ASP A 312 -1.68 0.29 -13.91
N PRO A 313 -0.74 1.20 -14.09
CA PRO A 313 0.33 1.39 -13.09
C PRO A 313 -0.20 1.78 -11.71
N ASP A 314 -1.45 2.26 -11.62
CA ASP A 314 -2.12 2.70 -10.40
C ASP A 314 -3.04 1.62 -9.80
N PHE A 315 -2.88 0.36 -10.18
CA PHE A 315 -3.81 -0.72 -9.83
C PHE A 315 -4.06 -0.84 -8.32
N HIS A 316 -3.01 -0.91 -7.50
CA HIS A 316 -3.18 -1.01 -6.04
C HIS A 316 -3.75 0.27 -5.43
N ARG A 317 -3.34 1.43 -5.94
CA ARG A 317 -3.88 2.73 -5.51
C ARG A 317 -5.36 2.82 -5.81
N ARG A 318 -5.76 2.44 -7.02
CA ARG A 318 -7.16 2.43 -7.45
C ARG A 318 -7.99 1.42 -6.66
N ASP A 319 -7.47 0.20 -6.44
CA ASP A 319 -8.15 -0.84 -5.67
C ASP A 319 -8.44 -0.37 -4.23
N LEU A 320 -7.47 0.24 -3.57
CA LEU A 320 -7.65 0.79 -2.22
C LEU A 320 -8.72 1.88 -2.20
N TRP A 321 -8.65 2.83 -3.12
CA TRP A 321 -9.60 3.91 -3.23
C TRP A 321 -11.02 3.41 -3.49
N GLU A 322 -11.20 2.60 -4.52
CA GLU A 322 -12.50 2.09 -4.93
C GLU A 322 -13.14 1.21 -3.87
N SER A 323 -12.37 0.39 -3.16
CA SER A 323 -12.90 -0.45 -2.10
C SER A 323 -13.49 0.37 -0.94
N ILE A 324 -12.83 1.45 -0.56
CA ILE A 324 -13.30 2.35 0.49
C ILE A 324 -14.56 3.09 0.03
N GLU A 325 -14.57 3.62 -1.20
CA GLU A 325 -15.74 4.30 -1.76
C GLU A 325 -16.96 3.37 -1.87
N ALA A 326 -16.74 2.11 -2.17
CA ALA A 326 -17.80 1.11 -2.24
C ALA A 326 -18.31 0.64 -0.87
N GLY A 327 -17.67 1.06 0.22
CA GLY A 327 -17.99 0.61 1.58
C GLY A 327 -17.37 -0.74 1.95
N ASP A 328 -16.51 -1.31 1.10
CA ASP A 328 -15.75 -2.51 1.40
C ASP A 328 -14.44 -2.13 2.09
N TYR A 329 -14.56 -1.75 3.33
CA TYR A 329 -13.44 -1.21 4.10
C TYR A 329 -12.36 -2.27 4.32
N PRO A 330 -11.10 -1.97 4.00
CA PRO A 330 -9.98 -2.85 4.36
C PRO A 330 -9.91 -3.01 5.88
N GLU A 331 -9.79 -4.26 6.33
CA GLU A 331 -9.70 -4.59 7.75
C GLU A 331 -8.48 -5.44 8.04
N TYR A 332 -7.81 -5.14 9.15
CA TYR A 332 -6.63 -5.86 9.60
C TYR A 332 -6.72 -6.10 11.10
N GLU A 333 -6.40 -7.31 11.53
CA GLU A 333 -6.26 -7.60 12.96
C GLU A 333 -4.83 -7.35 13.40
N LEU A 334 -4.66 -6.57 14.49
CA LEU A 334 -3.37 -6.44 15.15
C LEU A 334 -3.08 -7.72 15.91
N GLY A 335 -1.93 -8.30 15.62
CA GLY A 335 -1.43 -9.49 16.29
C GLY A 335 -0.14 -9.21 17.03
N LEU A 336 0.02 -9.88 18.18
CA LEU A 336 1.22 -9.78 19.01
C LEU A 336 1.83 -11.17 19.20
N GLN A 337 3.13 -11.28 18.91
CA GLN A 337 3.95 -12.38 19.41
C GLN A 337 4.64 -11.89 20.67
N LEU A 338 4.35 -12.53 21.81
CA LEU A 338 4.83 -12.11 23.11
C LEU A 338 5.86 -13.12 23.62
N ILE A 339 7.02 -12.63 24.00
CA ILE A 339 8.11 -13.43 24.55
C ILE A 339 8.48 -12.84 25.92
N PRO A 340 8.36 -13.63 27.01
CA PRO A 340 8.86 -13.21 28.32
C PRO A 340 10.33 -12.82 28.24
N GLU A 341 10.75 -11.83 29.00
CA GLU A 341 12.13 -11.33 28.95
C GLU A 341 13.15 -12.42 29.31
N GLU A 342 12.79 -13.31 30.20
CA GLU A 342 13.61 -14.48 30.58
C GLU A 342 13.83 -15.48 29.46
N ASP A 343 13.00 -15.46 28.41
CA ASP A 343 13.09 -16.35 27.26
C ASP A 343 13.82 -15.71 26.06
N GLU A 344 14.50 -14.58 26.27
CA GLU A 344 15.23 -13.87 25.20
C GLU A 344 16.15 -14.79 24.41
N PHE A 345 16.81 -15.74 25.06
CA PHE A 345 17.78 -16.65 24.44
C PHE A 345 17.25 -18.07 24.23
N ALA A 346 15.94 -18.27 24.26
CA ALA A 346 15.32 -19.59 24.10
C ALA A 346 15.31 -20.08 22.63
N PHE A 347 15.72 -19.26 21.68
CA PHE A 347 15.67 -19.56 20.26
C PHE A 347 17.08 -19.79 19.68
N ASP A 348 17.14 -20.52 18.57
CA ASP A 348 18.37 -20.73 17.80
C ASP A 348 18.86 -19.48 17.07
N PHE A 349 18.08 -18.43 17.07
CA PHE A 349 18.36 -17.13 16.46
C PHE A 349 18.25 -16.02 17.50
N ASP A 350 18.87 -14.89 17.23
CA ASP A 350 18.81 -13.71 18.12
C ASP A 350 17.54 -12.88 17.81
N LEU A 351 16.76 -12.57 18.85
CA LEU A 351 15.57 -11.72 18.71
C LEU A 351 15.87 -10.30 18.22
N LEU A 352 17.11 -9.86 18.35
CA LEU A 352 17.58 -8.53 17.90
C LEU A 352 18.03 -8.53 16.42
N ASP A 353 18.06 -9.69 15.78
CA ASP A 353 18.43 -9.79 14.37
C ASP A 353 17.20 -9.49 13.48
N PRO A 354 17.19 -8.36 12.76
CA PRO A 354 16.06 -7.97 11.93
C PRO A 354 15.89 -8.82 10.66
N THR A 355 16.79 -9.76 10.38
CA THR A 355 16.64 -10.74 9.30
C THR A 355 16.01 -12.05 9.78
N LYS A 356 15.65 -12.14 11.07
CA LYS A 356 15.07 -13.34 11.67
C LYS A 356 13.63 -13.07 12.10
N LEU A 357 12.71 -13.90 11.62
CA LEU A 357 11.34 -13.94 12.10
C LEU A 357 11.21 -14.91 13.30
N ILE A 358 10.15 -14.73 14.07
CA ILE A 358 9.76 -15.71 15.07
C ILE A 358 8.65 -16.56 14.44
N PRO A 359 8.89 -17.86 14.17
CA PRO A 359 7.87 -18.72 13.59
C PRO A 359 6.59 -18.76 14.44
N GLU A 360 5.45 -18.62 13.83
CA GLU A 360 4.16 -18.68 14.54
C GLU A 360 3.94 -20.06 15.18
N ALA A 361 4.54 -21.10 14.61
CA ALA A 361 4.52 -22.44 15.19
C ALA A 361 5.26 -22.53 16.55
N LEU A 362 6.20 -21.62 16.82
CA LEU A 362 6.91 -21.54 18.11
C LEU A 362 6.22 -20.56 19.06
N VAL A 363 5.80 -19.41 18.56
CA VAL A 363 5.11 -18.36 19.34
C VAL A 363 3.88 -17.92 18.55
N PRO A 364 2.69 -18.40 18.90
CA PRO A 364 1.46 -18.02 18.21
C PRO A 364 1.21 -16.52 18.25
N VAL A 365 0.65 -16.00 17.17
CA VAL A 365 0.20 -14.60 17.11
C VAL A 365 -1.14 -14.47 17.82
N GLN A 366 -1.18 -13.64 18.85
CA GLN A 366 -2.41 -13.31 19.58
C GLN A 366 -3.07 -12.10 18.91
N ARG A 367 -4.30 -12.24 18.44
CA ARG A 367 -5.06 -11.15 17.83
C ARG A 367 -5.71 -10.30 18.92
N VAL A 368 -5.35 -9.02 18.98
CA VAL A 368 -5.67 -8.15 20.13
C VAL A 368 -6.53 -6.95 19.77
N GLY A 369 -6.76 -6.70 18.49
CA GLY A 369 -7.58 -5.59 18.05
C GLY A 369 -7.76 -5.59 16.55
N LYS A 370 -8.56 -4.64 16.06
CA LYS A 370 -8.88 -4.51 14.64
C LYS A 370 -8.72 -3.07 14.17
N MET A 371 -8.10 -2.92 13.02
CA MET A 371 -8.03 -1.67 12.27
C MET A 371 -8.97 -1.74 11.08
N VAL A 372 -9.72 -0.68 10.87
CA VAL A 372 -10.63 -0.51 9.72
C VAL A 372 -10.25 0.78 9.00
N LEU A 373 -10.04 0.69 7.69
CA LEU A 373 -9.76 1.85 6.84
C LEU A 373 -11.05 2.25 6.13
N ASN A 374 -11.66 3.35 6.56
CA ASN A 374 -13.03 3.71 6.16
C ASN A 374 -13.14 5.07 5.48
N ARG A 375 -12.02 5.73 5.18
CA ARG A 375 -12.05 7.03 4.52
C ARG A 375 -10.81 7.28 3.67
N ASN A 376 -11.05 7.67 2.42
CA ASN A 376 -9.99 8.14 1.53
C ASN A 376 -9.52 9.55 1.91
N PRO A 377 -8.24 9.90 1.63
CA PRO A 377 -7.78 11.28 1.74
C PRO A 377 -8.55 12.21 0.78
N ASP A 378 -8.74 13.45 1.19
CA ASP A 378 -9.29 14.49 0.30
C ASP A 378 -8.24 15.07 -0.63
N ASN A 379 -6.97 15.14 -0.17
CA ASN A 379 -5.87 15.69 -0.95
C ASN A 379 -4.62 14.81 -0.81
N PHE A 380 -4.15 14.32 -1.95
CA PHE A 380 -3.01 13.41 -1.99
C PHE A 380 -1.72 14.05 -1.46
N PHE A 381 -1.44 15.29 -1.84
CA PHE A 381 -0.22 15.98 -1.40
C PHE A 381 -0.28 16.30 0.10
N ALA A 382 -1.33 16.98 0.53
CA ALA A 382 -1.45 17.46 1.91
C ALA A 382 -1.46 16.33 2.93
N GLU A 383 -2.09 15.20 2.60
CA GLU A 383 -2.31 14.11 3.54
C GLU A 383 -1.34 12.94 3.33
N ASN A 384 -1.00 12.56 2.09
CA ASN A 384 -0.13 11.43 1.83
C ASN A 384 1.35 11.84 1.62
N GLU A 385 1.62 12.82 0.76
CA GLU A 385 3.00 13.24 0.51
C GLU A 385 3.65 13.89 1.72
N GLN A 386 2.92 14.70 2.47
CA GLN A 386 3.43 15.39 3.66
C GLN A 386 3.43 14.54 4.93
N ALA A 387 2.88 13.32 4.91
CA ALA A 387 2.90 12.45 6.08
C ALA A 387 4.33 12.06 6.45
N ALA A 388 4.65 12.23 7.73
CA ALA A 388 5.94 11.90 8.33
C ALA A 388 5.77 10.76 9.33
N PHE A 389 6.18 9.55 8.94
CA PHE A 389 6.22 8.39 9.82
C PHE A 389 7.59 8.28 10.47
N HIS A 390 7.63 7.79 11.71
CA HIS A 390 8.87 7.61 12.44
C HIS A 390 8.75 6.46 13.44
N PRO A 391 9.59 5.42 13.36
CA PRO A 391 9.53 4.31 14.31
C PRO A 391 9.88 4.72 15.75
N GLY A 392 10.46 5.89 15.94
CA GLY A 392 10.71 6.49 17.24
C GLY A 392 9.49 7.18 17.87
N HIS A 393 8.39 7.33 17.16
CA HIS A 393 7.13 7.81 17.73
C HIS A 393 6.47 6.68 18.50
N ILE A 394 6.68 6.68 19.81
CA ILE A 394 6.14 5.71 20.75
C ILE A 394 5.34 6.42 21.84
N VAL A 395 4.61 5.64 22.62
CA VAL A 395 3.80 6.11 23.74
C VAL A 395 4.21 5.34 25.02
N PRO A 396 3.86 5.82 26.21
CA PRO A 396 4.13 5.06 27.44
C PRO A 396 3.59 3.64 27.34
N GLY A 397 4.40 2.67 27.73
CA GLY A 397 4.06 1.24 27.65
C GLY A 397 4.63 0.52 26.43
N ILE A 398 5.28 1.23 25.52
CA ILE A 398 6.02 0.68 24.37
C ILE A 398 7.42 1.27 24.38
N ASP A 399 8.45 0.43 24.21
CA ASP A 399 9.83 0.87 24.15
C ASP A 399 10.63 0.06 23.12
N PHE A 400 11.83 0.51 22.86
CA PHE A 400 12.74 -0.06 21.86
C PHE A 400 13.48 -1.29 22.40
N SER A 401 14.03 -2.04 21.48
CA SER A 401 15.08 -3.04 21.76
C SER A 401 16.42 -2.56 21.21
N ASN A 402 17.46 -3.37 21.43
CA ASN A 402 18.82 -3.11 20.93
C ASN A 402 19.05 -3.61 19.50
N ASP A 403 17.99 -3.85 18.74
CA ASP A 403 18.06 -4.15 17.30
C ASP A 403 18.86 -3.04 16.58
N PRO A 404 20.02 -3.33 15.96
CA PRO A 404 20.89 -2.30 15.41
C PRO A 404 20.31 -1.62 14.19
N LEU A 405 19.40 -2.27 13.46
CA LEU A 405 18.67 -1.63 12.37
C LEU A 405 17.62 -0.65 12.92
N LEU A 406 16.87 -1.06 13.94
CA LEU A 406 15.90 -0.18 14.61
C LEU A 406 16.58 1.08 15.14
N GLN A 407 17.70 0.92 15.85
CA GLN A 407 18.43 2.04 16.46
C GLN A 407 18.86 3.09 15.42
N GLY A 408 19.34 2.65 14.25
CA GLY A 408 19.69 3.58 13.16
C GLY A 408 18.46 4.27 12.55
N ARG A 409 17.33 3.59 12.50
CA ARG A 409 16.07 4.18 12.04
C ARG A 409 15.59 5.33 12.93
N LEU A 410 15.90 5.27 14.23
CA LEU A 410 15.51 6.33 15.17
C LEU A 410 16.16 7.69 14.86
N PHE A 411 17.32 7.68 14.23
CA PHE A 411 17.95 8.89 13.70
C PHE A 411 17.45 9.25 12.28
N SER A 412 17.47 8.28 11.38
CA SER A 412 17.24 8.50 9.94
C SER A 412 15.90 9.16 9.62
N TYR A 413 14.83 8.76 10.30
CA TYR A 413 13.49 9.28 10.01
C TYR A 413 13.30 10.73 10.43
N THR A 414 13.97 11.20 11.45
CA THR A 414 14.02 12.64 11.78
C THR A 414 14.85 13.41 10.78
N ASP A 415 16.05 12.91 10.48
CA ASP A 415 17.00 13.55 9.56
C ASP A 415 16.39 13.80 8.17
N THR A 416 15.81 12.76 7.58
CA THR A 416 15.19 12.87 6.26
C THR A 416 13.98 13.81 6.22
N GLN A 417 13.15 13.85 7.29
CA GLN A 417 11.97 14.71 7.34
C GLN A 417 12.33 16.18 7.37
N ILE A 418 13.41 16.56 8.05
CA ILE A 418 13.87 17.95 8.09
C ILE A 418 14.10 18.51 6.68
N SER A 419 14.80 17.76 5.84
CA SER A 419 15.05 18.17 4.45
C SER A 419 13.78 18.08 3.60
N ARG A 420 13.07 16.96 3.67
CA ARG A 420 11.94 16.69 2.79
C ARG A 420 10.76 17.60 3.05
N LEU A 421 10.49 17.93 4.30
CA LEU A 421 9.32 18.73 4.72
C LEU A 421 9.66 20.19 5.08
N GLY A 422 10.90 20.60 4.88
CA GLY A 422 11.28 22.01 4.91
C GLY A 422 11.60 22.58 6.30
N GLY A 423 11.97 21.74 7.28
CA GLY A 423 12.42 22.21 8.57
C GLY A 423 11.98 21.35 9.76
N PRO A 424 12.36 21.74 10.98
CA PRO A 424 12.11 20.93 12.18
C PRO A 424 10.65 20.95 12.66
N ASN A 425 9.82 21.83 12.11
CA ASN A 425 8.42 22.00 12.52
C ASN A 425 7.45 21.12 11.69
N PHE A 426 7.93 20.02 11.07
CA PHE A 426 7.08 19.15 10.27
C PHE A 426 5.94 18.48 11.07
N HIS A 427 6.03 18.43 12.40
CA HIS A 427 4.96 17.99 13.29
C HIS A 427 3.76 18.94 13.30
N GLU A 428 3.91 20.19 12.86
CA GLU A 428 2.80 21.14 12.76
C GLU A 428 2.02 21.01 11.44
N ILE A 429 2.55 20.30 10.45
CA ILE A 429 1.78 19.96 9.25
C ILE A 429 0.55 19.15 9.67
N PRO A 430 -0.66 19.54 9.24
CA PRO A 430 -1.90 19.01 9.79
C PRO A 430 -1.97 17.48 9.89
N ILE A 431 -1.55 16.76 8.86
CA ILE A 431 -1.58 15.29 8.89
C ILE A 431 -0.65 14.70 9.96
N ASN A 432 0.43 15.38 10.30
CA ASN A 432 1.43 14.93 11.28
C ASN A 432 1.13 15.38 12.71
N LYS A 433 0.17 16.30 12.87
CA LYS A 433 -0.14 16.90 14.16
C LYS A 433 -0.86 15.89 15.05
N PRO A 434 -0.44 15.71 16.33
CA PRO A 434 -1.17 14.86 17.26
C PRO A 434 -2.56 15.43 17.55
N THR A 435 -3.49 14.58 17.95
CA THR A 435 -4.82 14.99 18.41
C THR A 435 -4.83 15.43 19.88
N CYS A 436 -3.87 14.92 20.65
CA CYS A 436 -3.67 15.36 22.03
C CYS A 436 -2.84 16.66 22.08
N PRO A 437 -2.98 17.45 23.16
CA PRO A 437 -2.14 18.63 23.35
C PRO A 437 -0.66 18.27 23.44
N TYR A 438 0.19 19.14 22.86
CA TYR A 438 1.63 19.03 23.01
C TYR A 438 2.21 20.40 23.41
N HIS A 439 3.11 20.40 24.39
CA HIS A 439 3.75 21.60 24.91
C HIS A 439 5.20 21.29 25.24
N ASN A 440 6.12 22.14 24.80
CA ASN A 440 7.55 22.04 25.09
C ASN A 440 8.22 23.40 24.98
N PHE A 441 9.55 23.44 25.07
CA PHE A 441 10.35 24.63 24.91
C PHE A 441 11.05 24.74 23.55
N GLN A 442 10.68 23.84 22.60
CA GLN A 442 11.16 23.88 21.24
C GLN A 442 10.41 24.96 20.48
N ARG A 443 11.13 25.95 19.98
CA ARG A 443 10.53 27.14 19.38
C ARG A 443 11.27 27.55 18.13
N ASP A 444 10.61 28.43 17.36
CA ASP A 444 11.14 29.06 16.17
C ASP A 444 11.45 28.07 15.03
N GLY A 445 12.30 28.43 14.11
CA GLY A 445 12.61 27.61 12.94
C GLY A 445 11.59 27.76 11.81
N MET A 446 11.95 27.26 10.64
CA MET A 446 11.14 27.38 9.43
C MET A 446 9.73 26.85 9.62
N HIS A 447 8.76 27.61 9.14
CA HIS A 447 7.34 27.27 9.16
C HIS A 447 6.75 27.05 10.56
N ARG A 448 7.32 27.66 11.59
CA ARG A 448 6.69 27.72 12.91
C ARG A 448 5.32 28.39 12.79
N MET A 449 4.26 27.71 13.18
CA MET A 449 2.87 28.17 13.03
C MET A 449 2.19 28.39 14.38
N ASP A 450 2.58 27.66 15.42
CA ASP A 450 2.05 27.86 16.76
C ASP A 450 2.62 29.16 17.38
N ILE A 451 1.75 29.89 18.09
CA ILE A 451 2.11 31.14 18.78
C ILE A 451 2.26 30.84 20.26
N ASP A 452 3.51 30.67 20.69
CA ASP A 452 3.81 30.43 22.09
C ASP A 452 3.72 31.75 22.88
N THR A 453 2.88 31.78 23.89
CA THR A 453 2.66 32.98 24.71
C THR A 453 3.48 32.95 26.01
N ASN A 454 4.10 31.84 26.33
CA ASN A 454 4.97 31.70 27.49
C ASN A 454 6.26 32.50 27.31
N PRO A 455 6.60 33.45 28.22
CA PRO A 455 7.82 34.27 28.10
C PRO A 455 9.10 33.47 28.34
N ALA A 456 9.01 32.27 28.95
CA ALA A 456 10.16 31.40 29.17
C ALA A 456 10.18 30.29 28.10
N ASN A 457 11.29 30.18 27.36
CA ASN A 457 11.55 29.10 26.39
C ASN A 457 12.62 28.11 26.89
N TYR A 458 12.76 28.00 28.19
CA TYR A 458 13.77 27.16 28.86
C TYR A 458 13.23 26.57 30.16
N GLU A 459 13.79 25.46 30.57
CA GLU A 459 13.54 24.79 31.84
C GLU A 459 14.86 24.57 32.57
N PRO A 460 14.94 24.77 33.88
CA PRO A 460 13.89 25.28 34.77
C PRO A 460 13.75 26.81 34.65
N ASN A 461 12.54 27.31 34.94
CA ASN A 461 12.28 28.74 35.00
C ASN A 461 11.39 29.12 36.18
N SER A 462 11.58 30.35 36.67
CA SER A 462 10.71 30.95 37.69
C SER A 462 9.71 31.93 37.09
N ILE A 463 9.95 32.37 35.87
CA ILE A 463 9.19 33.46 35.19
C ILE A 463 7.75 32.98 34.95
N ASN A 464 7.58 31.72 34.59
CA ASN A 464 6.26 31.14 34.33
C ASN A 464 6.00 29.91 35.25
N ASN A 465 6.48 29.95 36.50
CA ASN A 465 6.33 28.85 37.46
C ASN A 465 6.75 27.48 36.93
N ASN A 466 7.75 27.44 36.08
CA ASN A 466 8.27 26.24 35.41
C ASN A 466 7.19 25.49 34.58
N TRP A 467 6.24 26.16 33.95
CA TRP A 467 5.30 25.56 33.01
C TRP A 467 5.80 25.65 31.57
N PRO A 468 5.58 24.63 30.71
CA PRO A 468 5.06 23.29 31.03
C PRO A 468 6.03 22.50 31.89
N ARG A 469 5.52 21.49 32.61
CA ARG A 469 6.31 20.65 33.54
C ARG A 469 6.36 19.21 33.11
N GLU A 470 7.42 18.53 33.53
CA GLU A 470 7.52 17.07 33.49
C GLU A 470 6.36 16.43 34.26
N THR A 471 5.92 15.25 33.78
CA THR A 471 4.87 14.47 34.42
C THR A 471 5.49 13.20 35.01
N PRO A 472 5.35 12.95 36.31
CA PRO A 472 5.87 11.71 36.93
C PRO A 472 5.27 10.47 36.25
N PRO A 473 6.06 9.41 36.02
CA PRO A 473 5.58 8.18 35.37
C PRO A 473 4.39 7.52 36.06
N ALA A 474 4.30 7.62 37.37
CA ALA A 474 3.24 7.05 38.21
C ALA A 474 1.92 7.84 38.16
N ALA A 475 1.90 9.07 37.60
CA ALA A 475 0.69 9.84 37.50
C ALA A 475 -0.29 9.21 36.51
N LYS A 476 -1.60 9.52 36.66
CA LYS A 476 -2.58 9.20 35.63
C LYS A 476 -2.18 9.91 34.33
N ARG A 477 -2.05 9.18 33.24
CA ARG A 477 -1.40 9.65 32.01
C ARG A 477 0.02 10.15 32.30
N GLY A 478 0.82 9.28 32.91
CA GLY A 478 2.19 9.58 33.31
C GLY A 478 3.14 9.82 32.14
N GLY A 479 4.23 10.50 32.42
CA GLY A 479 5.27 10.74 31.44
C GLY A 479 5.96 9.44 31.01
N PHE A 480 6.54 9.47 29.81
CA PHE A 480 7.35 8.36 29.32
C PHE A 480 8.63 8.20 30.15
N GLU A 481 8.91 6.97 30.50
CA GLU A 481 10.15 6.57 31.17
C GLU A 481 10.79 5.45 30.34
N SER A 482 12.06 5.61 29.99
CA SER A 482 12.81 4.59 29.28
C SER A 482 13.00 3.36 30.17
N TYR A 483 12.84 2.17 29.59
CA TYR A 483 13.09 0.93 30.31
C TYR A 483 14.55 0.84 30.73
N ALA A 484 14.78 0.62 32.04
CA ALA A 484 16.11 0.49 32.59
C ALA A 484 16.66 -0.91 32.28
N GLU A 485 17.55 -0.97 31.31
CA GLU A 485 18.21 -2.20 30.89
C GLU A 485 19.69 -2.17 31.29
N ARG A 486 20.15 -3.21 31.91
CA ARG A 486 21.59 -3.37 32.22
C ARG A 486 22.34 -3.72 30.94
N ILE A 487 23.39 -2.96 30.65
CA ILE A 487 24.32 -3.22 29.55
C ILE A 487 25.64 -3.69 30.14
N ASP A 488 26.15 -4.82 29.66
CA ASP A 488 27.44 -5.38 30.07
C ASP A 488 28.26 -5.67 28.81
N GLY A 489 29.37 -4.94 28.62
CA GLY A 489 30.21 -5.07 27.45
C GLY A 489 31.10 -3.87 27.18
N GLU A 490 31.94 -3.99 26.17
CA GLU A 490 32.88 -2.96 25.71
C GLU A 490 32.32 -2.21 24.51
N LYS A 491 32.72 -0.96 24.31
CA LYS A 491 32.44 -0.22 23.09
C LYS A 491 33.32 -0.74 21.95
N ILE A 492 32.74 -1.55 21.09
CA ILE A 492 33.45 -2.19 19.98
C ILE A 492 32.69 -1.99 18.67
N ARG A 493 33.41 -2.03 17.55
CA ARG A 493 32.83 -2.07 16.20
C ARG A 493 32.84 -3.49 15.69
N GLN A 494 31.82 -4.25 16.07
CA GLN A 494 31.72 -5.67 15.75
C GLN A 494 30.24 -6.07 15.70
N ARG A 495 29.90 -7.00 14.81
CA ARG A 495 28.60 -7.66 14.81
C ARG A 495 28.63 -8.85 15.76
N SER A 496 27.52 -9.07 16.47
CA SER A 496 27.40 -10.23 17.34
C SER A 496 27.55 -11.55 16.56
N PRO A 497 28.31 -12.53 17.06
CA PRO A 497 28.33 -13.86 16.48
C PRO A 497 26.95 -14.53 16.38
N SER A 498 26.01 -14.15 17.24
CA SER A 498 24.61 -14.64 17.19
C SER A 498 23.85 -14.24 15.90
N PHE A 499 24.38 -13.29 15.14
CA PHE A 499 23.85 -12.87 13.83
C PHE A 499 24.49 -13.64 12.66
N GLY A 500 25.43 -14.55 12.92
CA GLY A 500 26.32 -15.14 11.89
C GLY A 500 25.74 -16.30 11.08
N GLU A 501 24.50 -16.71 11.32
CA GLU A 501 23.84 -17.78 10.56
C GLU A 501 22.79 -17.16 9.62
N TYR A 502 22.81 -17.51 8.34
CA TYR A 502 22.04 -16.85 7.28
C TYR A 502 21.09 -17.75 6.50
N TYR A 503 21.15 -19.08 6.66
CA TYR A 503 20.51 -20.01 5.72
C TYR A 503 19.37 -20.83 6.31
N SER A 504 19.28 -20.97 7.63
CA SER A 504 18.24 -21.77 8.30
C SER A 504 16.84 -21.21 8.08
N GLN A 505 16.66 -19.91 8.22
CA GLN A 505 15.35 -19.28 8.06
C GLN A 505 14.89 -19.21 6.59
N PRO A 506 15.74 -18.87 5.62
CA PRO A 506 15.41 -19.07 4.21
C PRO A 506 14.98 -20.49 3.88
N LEU A 507 15.64 -21.50 4.46
CA LEU A 507 15.25 -22.90 4.26
C LEU A 507 13.89 -23.21 4.86
N LEU A 508 13.60 -22.74 6.07
CA LEU A 508 12.28 -22.87 6.68
C LEU A 508 11.21 -22.24 5.78
N PHE A 509 11.45 -21.04 5.27
CA PHE A 509 10.54 -20.38 4.35
C PHE A 509 10.29 -21.20 3.07
N TRP A 510 11.36 -21.66 2.42
CA TRP A 510 11.29 -22.49 1.22
C TRP A 510 10.48 -23.78 1.45
N ARG A 511 10.78 -24.52 2.50
CA ARG A 511 10.09 -25.77 2.84
C ARG A 511 8.63 -25.58 3.20
N SER A 512 8.27 -24.39 3.70
CA SER A 512 6.91 -24.06 4.13
C SER A 512 6.00 -23.67 2.99
N GLN A 513 6.56 -23.42 1.79
CA GLN A 513 5.80 -23.05 0.61
C GLN A 513 5.14 -24.28 -0.04
N THR A 514 3.96 -24.09 -0.62
CA THR A 514 3.33 -25.12 -1.45
C THR A 514 4.15 -25.35 -2.72
N PRO A 515 3.98 -26.49 -3.42
CA PRO A 515 4.73 -26.75 -4.67
C PRO A 515 4.60 -25.63 -5.72
N ILE A 516 3.41 -25.04 -5.86
CA ILE A 516 3.21 -23.92 -6.81
C ILE A 516 3.95 -22.66 -6.35
N GLU A 517 3.94 -22.37 -5.07
CA GLU A 517 4.69 -21.24 -4.52
C GLU A 517 6.20 -21.44 -4.67
N GLN A 518 6.71 -22.66 -4.48
CA GLN A 518 8.10 -23.00 -4.74
C GLN A 518 8.49 -22.79 -6.21
N GLN A 519 7.62 -23.20 -7.13
CA GLN A 519 7.84 -22.95 -8.56
C GLN A 519 7.89 -21.45 -8.87
N HIS A 520 7.02 -20.64 -8.26
CA HIS A 520 7.05 -19.19 -8.43
C HIS A 520 8.33 -18.55 -7.89
N ILE A 521 8.91 -19.06 -6.82
CA ILE A 521 10.21 -18.62 -6.31
C ILE A 521 11.32 -18.94 -7.32
N ILE A 522 11.34 -20.15 -7.85
CA ILE A 522 12.30 -20.55 -8.91
C ILE A 522 12.16 -19.61 -10.11
N ASP A 523 10.94 -19.37 -10.57
CA ASP A 523 10.65 -18.50 -11.70
C ASP A 523 11.08 -17.05 -11.43
N GLY A 524 10.84 -16.55 -10.22
CA GLY A 524 11.25 -15.22 -9.79
C GLY A 524 12.75 -15.01 -9.85
N PHE A 525 13.53 -15.89 -9.24
CA PHE A 525 14.99 -15.87 -9.33
C PHE A 525 15.48 -16.00 -10.77
N SER A 526 14.90 -16.93 -11.52
CA SER A 526 15.31 -17.20 -12.90
C SER A 526 15.08 -15.98 -13.80
N PHE A 527 13.94 -15.32 -13.67
CA PHE A 527 13.61 -14.10 -14.42
C PHE A 527 14.57 -12.96 -14.06
N GLU A 528 14.69 -12.64 -12.78
CA GLU A 528 15.53 -11.55 -12.29
C GLU A 528 16.99 -11.73 -12.71
N LEU A 529 17.53 -12.93 -12.50
CA LEU A 529 18.92 -13.23 -12.82
C LEU A 529 19.17 -13.33 -14.32
N SER A 530 18.18 -13.62 -15.14
CA SER A 530 18.28 -13.56 -16.60
C SER A 530 18.58 -12.16 -17.13
N LYS A 531 18.27 -11.12 -16.33
CA LYS A 531 18.56 -9.72 -16.65
C LYS A 531 19.93 -9.25 -16.16
N VAL A 532 20.60 -10.05 -15.34
CA VAL A 532 21.95 -9.75 -14.85
C VAL A 532 22.96 -10.08 -15.94
N VAL A 533 23.74 -9.08 -16.34
CA VAL A 533 24.66 -9.17 -17.47
C VAL A 533 25.94 -9.95 -17.11
N ARG A 534 26.45 -9.73 -15.89
CA ARG A 534 27.72 -10.31 -15.44
C ARG A 534 27.53 -11.75 -14.95
N GLU A 535 28.12 -12.68 -15.65
CA GLU A 535 28.01 -14.12 -15.38
C GLU A 535 28.44 -14.50 -13.96
N TRP A 536 29.52 -13.93 -13.48
CA TRP A 536 30.04 -14.26 -12.14
C TRP A 536 29.08 -13.85 -11.01
N ILE A 537 28.20 -12.85 -11.23
CA ILE A 537 27.17 -12.50 -10.27
C ILE A 537 26.10 -13.60 -10.23
N ARG A 538 25.66 -14.06 -11.39
CA ARG A 538 24.67 -15.16 -11.48
C ARG A 538 25.23 -16.44 -10.82
N GLU A 539 26.49 -16.76 -11.07
CA GLU A 539 27.15 -17.91 -10.46
C GLU A 539 27.22 -17.81 -8.94
N ARG A 540 27.56 -16.64 -8.40
CA ARG A 540 27.58 -16.43 -6.93
C ARG A 540 26.20 -16.54 -6.31
N VAL A 541 25.17 -16.05 -6.97
CA VAL A 541 23.78 -16.18 -6.46
C VAL A 541 23.40 -17.66 -6.41
N VAL A 542 23.66 -18.43 -7.45
CA VAL A 542 23.38 -19.87 -7.47
C VAL A 542 24.16 -20.59 -6.36
N ASP A 543 25.42 -20.21 -6.13
CA ASP A 543 26.20 -20.73 -5.01
C ASP A 543 25.53 -20.44 -3.65
N GLN A 544 25.09 -19.21 -3.43
CA GLN A 544 24.36 -18.84 -2.21
C GLN A 544 23.06 -19.66 -2.05
N LEU A 545 22.31 -19.86 -3.14
CA LEU A 545 21.09 -20.68 -3.11
C LEU A 545 21.40 -22.14 -2.73
N ALA A 546 22.56 -22.67 -3.15
CA ALA A 546 22.98 -24.02 -2.80
C ALA A 546 23.18 -24.20 -1.28
N HIS A 547 23.53 -23.15 -0.57
CA HIS A 547 23.62 -23.17 0.90
C HIS A 547 22.25 -23.17 1.60
N ILE A 548 21.21 -22.77 0.88
CA ILE A 548 19.83 -22.82 1.39
C ILE A 548 19.21 -24.19 1.10
N ASP A 549 19.13 -24.55 -0.18
CA ASP A 549 18.51 -25.78 -0.65
C ASP A 549 19.04 -26.16 -2.03
N LEU A 550 19.50 -27.38 -2.18
CA LEU A 550 20.09 -27.86 -3.44
C LEU A 550 19.07 -27.95 -4.58
N GLN A 551 17.83 -28.32 -4.30
CA GLN A 551 16.78 -28.39 -5.31
C GLN A 551 16.50 -27.00 -5.89
N LEU A 552 16.39 -25.99 -5.04
CA LEU A 552 16.22 -24.60 -5.46
C LEU A 552 17.39 -24.13 -6.33
N ALA A 553 18.63 -24.33 -5.86
CA ALA A 553 19.83 -23.91 -6.57
C ALA A 553 19.96 -24.60 -7.93
N GLN A 554 19.68 -25.90 -7.98
CA GLN A 554 19.76 -26.69 -9.21
C GLN A 554 18.69 -26.23 -10.22
N ALA A 555 17.48 -25.97 -9.79
CA ALA A 555 16.38 -25.52 -10.66
C ALA A 555 16.68 -24.13 -11.25
N VAL A 556 17.11 -23.17 -10.42
CA VAL A 556 17.49 -21.83 -10.86
C VAL A 556 18.74 -21.91 -11.76
N GLY A 557 19.76 -22.65 -11.37
CA GLY A 557 20.97 -22.85 -12.16
C GLY A 557 20.67 -23.41 -13.56
N LYS A 558 19.79 -24.42 -13.63
CA LYS A 558 19.37 -24.97 -14.92
C LYS A 558 18.77 -23.91 -15.84
N ASN A 559 17.91 -23.06 -15.32
CA ASN A 559 17.29 -21.99 -16.10
C ASN A 559 18.27 -20.90 -16.55
N LEU A 560 19.43 -20.81 -15.88
CA LEU A 560 20.50 -19.86 -16.22
C LEU A 560 21.66 -20.47 -16.98
N GLY A 561 21.62 -21.79 -17.29
CA GLY A 561 22.70 -22.51 -17.92
C GLY A 561 23.90 -22.75 -17.00
N ILE A 562 23.70 -22.79 -15.69
CA ILE A 562 24.73 -23.00 -14.67
C ILE A 562 24.49 -24.37 -14.01
N GLU A 563 25.47 -25.23 -14.09
CA GLU A 563 25.47 -26.52 -13.40
C GLU A 563 26.18 -26.40 -12.04
N LEU A 564 25.62 -27.07 -11.03
CA LEU A 564 26.25 -27.14 -9.72
C LEU A 564 27.51 -27.96 -9.79
N THR A 565 28.56 -27.51 -9.10
CA THR A 565 29.82 -28.26 -8.93
C THR A 565 29.62 -29.42 -7.96
N ASP A 566 30.56 -30.39 -7.96
CA ASP A 566 30.51 -31.50 -6.99
C ASP A 566 30.64 -31.01 -5.55
N GLU A 567 31.39 -29.94 -5.32
CA GLU A 567 31.54 -29.30 -4.02
C GLU A 567 30.18 -28.72 -3.56
N GLN A 568 29.49 -28.01 -4.45
CA GLN A 568 28.16 -27.47 -4.16
C GLN A 568 27.14 -28.56 -3.87
N ARG A 569 27.14 -29.66 -4.62
CA ARG A 569 26.26 -30.81 -4.40
C ARG A 569 26.50 -31.51 -3.06
N SER A 570 27.65 -31.35 -2.48
CA SER A 570 28.04 -31.92 -1.19
C SER A 570 27.80 -30.98 0.02
N ILE A 571 27.28 -29.80 -0.21
CA ILE A 571 26.95 -28.85 0.88
C ILE A 571 25.96 -29.49 1.84
N THR A 572 26.27 -29.44 3.14
CA THR A 572 25.38 -29.89 4.20
C THR A 572 24.25 -28.89 4.35
N PRO A 573 22.97 -29.31 4.36
CA PRO A 573 21.84 -28.42 4.61
C PRO A 573 21.99 -27.69 5.94
N PRO A 574 21.50 -26.43 6.04
CA PRO A 574 21.48 -25.71 7.30
C PRO A 574 20.59 -26.41 8.34
N PRO A 575 20.79 -26.17 9.64
CA PRO A 575 19.96 -26.74 10.67
C PRO A 575 18.52 -26.24 10.59
N ASP A 576 17.59 -27.04 11.16
CA ASP A 576 16.21 -26.62 11.33
C ASP A 576 16.13 -25.49 12.37
N VAL A 577 15.17 -24.57 12.22
CA VAL A 577 14.94 -23.48 13.18
C VAL A 577 14.20 -24.03 14.39
N ASN A 578 14.90 -24.13 15.55
CA ASN A 578 14.36 -24.74 16.76
C ASN A 578 13.67 -26.10 16.50
N GLY A 579 14.22 -26.90 15.60
CA GLY A 579 13.68 -28.19 15.22
C GLY A 579 12.50 -28.14 14.24
N LEU A 580 12.05 -26.98 13.80
CA LEU A 580 10.98 -26.84 12.83
C LEU A 580 11.48 -27.07 11.40
N LYS A 581 10.79 -27.94 10.69
CA LYS A 581 11.00 -28.16 9.26
C LYS A 581 10.10 -27.33 8.39
N LYS A 582 8.88 -27.07 8.85
CA LYS A 582 7.84 -26.32 8.15
C LYS A 582 7.01 -25.49 9.13
N ASP A 583 6.52 -24.35 8.65
CA ASP A 583 5.48 -23.56 9.32
C ASP A 583 4.46 -23.12 8.25
N PRO A 584 3.24 -23.68 8.26
CA PRO A 584 2.23 -23.40 7.24
C PRO A 584 1.80 -21.93 7.22
N THR A 585 2.00 -21.17 8.28
CA THR A 585 1.68 -19.74 8.33
C THR A 585 2.56 -18.88 7.42
N LEU A 586 3.70 -19.42 6.98
CA LEU A 586 4.62 -18.76 6.03
C LEU A 586 4.14 -18.86 4.58
N SER A 587 3.21 -19.77 4.29
CA SER A 587 2.59 -19.91 2.98
C SER A 587 1.37 -19.00 2.83
N LEU A 588 1.12 -18.50 1.61
CA LEU A 588 -0.12 -17.79 1.30
C LEU A 588 -1.31 -18.76 1.14
N TYR A 589 -1.07 -19.97 0.68
CA TYR A 589 -2.12 -20.87 0.22
C TYR A 589 -2.28 -22.15 1.02
N ALA A 590 -1.35 -22.49 1.89
CA ALA A 590 -1.45 -23.68 2.75
C ALA A 590 -2.65 -23.62 3.71
N ILE A 591 -3.05 -22.39 4.09
CA ILE A 591 -4.24 -22.14 4.91
C ILE A 591 -5.18 -21.24 4.09
N PRO A 592 -6.24 -21.79 3.48
CA PRO A 592 -7.18 -21.00 2.68
C PRO A 592 -7.92 -19.96 3.51
N SER A 593 -8.13 -18.76 2.96
CA SER A 593 -8.93 -17.71 3.61
C SER A 593 -10.43 -17.91 3.40
N GLY A 594 -10.82 -18.43 2.23
CA GLY A 594 -12.22 -18.70 1.88
C GLY A 594 -13.11 -17.48 1.66
N ASP A 595 -12.58 -16.26 1.76
CA ASP A 595 -13.34 -15.03 1.63
C ASP A 595 -13.23 -14.46 0.21
N VAL A 596 -14.39 -14.03 -0.33
CA VAL A 596 -14.49 -13.39 -1.65
C VAL A 596 -14.94 -11.94 -1.59
N LYS A 597 -15.23 -11.43 -0.41
CA LYS A 597 -15.69 -10.04 -0.22
C LYS A 597 -14.69 -9.05 -0.81
N GLY A 598 -15.20 -8.09 -1.58
CA GLY A 598 -14.38 -7.06 -2.23
C GLY A 598 -13.70 -7.51 -3.51
N ARG A 599 -13.90 -8.76 -3.96
CA ARG A 599 -13.44 -9.23 -5.27
C ARG A 599 -14.26 -8.60 -6.40
N VAL A 600 -13.68 -8.57 -7.59
CA VAL A 600 -14.29 -7.94 -8.77
C VAL A 600 -14.47 -8.98 -9.87
N VAL A 601 -15.67 -9.04 -10.44
CA VAL A 601 -16.00 -9.93 -11.56
C VAL A 601 -16.35 -9.09 -12.78
N ALA A 602 -15.73 -9.39 -13.92
CA ALA A 602 -16.11 -8.83 -15.21
C ALA A 602 -17.25 -9.65 -15.80
N VAL A 603 -18.35 -8.99 -16.16
CA VAL A 603 -19.45 -9.57 -16.92
C VAL A 603 -19.35 -9.05 -18.36
N LEU A 604 -19.00 -9.92 -19.28
CA LEU A 604 -18.79 -9.54 -20.67
C LEU A 604 -20.13 -9.60 -21.43
N LEU A 605 -20.73 -8.44 -21.67
CA LEU A 605 -22.04 -8.32 -22.30
C LEU A 605 -21.97 -8.58 -23.81
N ASN A 606 -22.92 -9.35 -24.33
CA ASN A 606 -23.21 -9.46 -25.76
C ASN A 606 -24.25 -8.41 -26.19
N ASP A 607 -24.66 -8.44 -27.46
CA ASP A 607 -25.56 -7.43 -28.02
C ASP A 607 -26.99 -7.49 -27.49
N ARG A 608 -27.40 -8.64 -26.93
CA ARG A 608 -28.72 -8.83 -26.33
C ARG A 608 -28.66 -9.88 -25.21
N PRO A 609 -28.10 -9.51 -24.07
CA PRO A 609 -27.96 -10.44 -22.96
C PRO A 609 -29.33 -10.84 -22.37
N VAL A 610 -29.37 -12.02 -21.76
CA VAL A 610 -30.57 -12.54 -21.10
C VAL A 610 -30.75 -11.85 -19.75
N ALA A 611 -31.77 -11.01 -19.62
CA ALA A 611 -32.01 -10.20 -18.41
C ALA A 611 -32.16 -11.05 -17.15
N LYS A 612 -32.83 -12.18 -17.22
CA LYS A 612 -33.01 -13.11 -16.09
C LYS A 612 -31.68 -13.64 -15.56
N GLU A 613 -30.76 -14.00 -16.46
CA GLU A 613 -29.43 -14.46 -16.06
C GLU A 613 -28.64 -13.33 -15.37
N LEU A 614 -28.67 -12.12 -15.93
CA LEU A 614 -28.01 -10.96 -15.33
C LEU A 614 -28.54 -10.64 -13.94
N LEU A 615 -29.86 -10.67 -13.77
CA LEU A 615 -30.48 -10.43 -12.48
C LEU A 615 -30.01 -11.49 -11.43
N THR A 616 -29.96 -12.74 -11.82
CA THR A 616 -29.51 -13.84 -10.96
C THR A 616 -28.04 -13.67 -10.56
N LEU A 617 -27.16 -13.40 -11.54
CA LEU A 617 -25.73 -13.25 -11.24
C LEU A 617 -25.44 -12.00 -10.40
N LEU A 618 -26.06 -10.86 -10.69
CA LEU A 618 -25.86 -9.63 -9.92
C LEU A 618 -26.34 -9.79 -8.47
N LYS A 619 -27.46 -10.44 -8.28
CA LYS A 619 -28.00 -10.74 -6.94
C LYS A 619 -27.07 -11.66 -6.15
N SER A 620 -26.56 -12.71 -6.77
CA SER A 620 -25.61 -13.63 -6.14
C SER A 620 -24.30 -12.96 -5.77
N LEU A 621 -23.70 -12.19 -6.69
CA LEU A 621 -22.45 -11.47 -6.42
C LEU A 621 -22.63 -10.46 -5.28
N LYS A 622 -23.70 -9.70 -5.29
CA LYS A 622 -24.01 -8.74 -4.23
C LYS A 622 -24.17 -9.41 -2.87
N ALA A 623 -24.83 -10.57 -2.81
CA ALA A 623 -25.00 -11.32 -1.57
C ALA A 623 -23.67 -11.78 -0.95
N HIS A 624 -22.64 -11.98 -1.76
CA HIS A 624 -21.29 -12.34 -1.32
C HIS A 624 -20.34 -11.14 -1.18
N GLY A 625 -20.81 -9.91 -1.37
CA GLY A 625 -19.98 -8.72 -1.32
C GLY A 625 -19.01 -8.60 -2.49
N VAL A 626 -19.29 -9.25 -3.61
CA VAL A 626 -18.47 -9.22 -4.83
C VAL A 626 -19.02 -8.17 -5.78
N HIS A 627 -18.12 -7.37 -6.38
CA HIS A 627 -18.48 -6.32 -7.32
C HIS A 627 -18.53 -6.84 -8.75
N ALA A 628 -19.57 -6.49 -9.48
CA ALA A 628 -19.72 -6.80 -10.90
C ALA A 628 -19.41 -5.56 -11.74
N LYS A 629 -18.57 -5.72 -12.77
CA LYS A 629 -18.37 -4.72 -13.82
C LYS A 629 -19.01 -5.22 -15.12
N LEU A 630 -20.04 -4.51 -15.58
CA LEU A 630 -20.68 -4.81 -16.87
C LEU A 630 -19.83 -4.19 -17.99
N LEU A 631 -19.16 -5.01 -18.77
CA LEU A 631 -18.27 -4.59 -19.85
C LEU A 631 -18.86 -4.92 -21.22
N TYR A 632 -18.58 -4.05 -22.19
CA TYR A 632 -19.07 -4.21 -23.55
C TYR A 632 -17.99 -3.73 -24.55
N SER A 633 -18.24 -3.95 -25.83
CA SER A 633 -17.31 -3.49 -26.88
C SER A 633 -17.23 -1.96 -26.99
N ARG A 634 -18.22 -1.22 -26.51
CA ARG A 634 -18.27 0.25 -26.48
C ARG A 634 -18.98 0.77 -25.25
N MET A 635 -18.80 2.02 -24.94
CA MET A 635 -19.53 2.70 -23.87
C MET A 635 -20.99 2.93 -24.23
N GLY A 636 -21.79 3.35 -23.27
CA GLY A 636 -23.20 3.64 -23.40
C GLY A 636 -24.07 2.62 -22.67
N LYS A 637 -25.08 2.14 -23.35
CA LYS A 637 -26.05 1.17 -22.79
C LYS A 637 -26.23 -0.01 -23.75
N VAL A 638 -26.55 -1.16 -23.17
CA VAL A 638 -26.93 -2.38 -23.89
C VAL A 638 -28.35 -2.74 -23.49
N GLN A 639 -29.18 -3.13 -24.47
CA GLN A 639 -30.53 -3.63 -24.20
C GLN A 639 -30.50 -5.14 -24.01
N ALA A 640 -31.05 -5.58 -22.89
CA ALA A 640 -31.31 -7.00 -22.64
C ALA A 640 -32.49 -7.53 -23.48
N ASP A 641 -32.74 -8.82 -23.45
CA ASP A 641 -33.81 -9.49 -24.22
C ASP A 641 -35.23 -9.04 -23.82
N ASP A 642 -35.42 -8.54 -22.61
CA ASP A 642 -36.69 -7.99 -22.11
C ASP A 642 -36.80 -6.47 -22.30
N GLY A 643 -35.83 -5.83 -22.95
CA GLY A 643 -35.79 -4.40 -23.18
C GLY A 643 -35.17 -3.59 -22.06
N THR A 644 -34.73 -4.21 -20.97
CA THR A 644 -34.01 -3.51 -19.88
C THR A 644 -32.73 -2.89 -20.41
N GLU A 645 -32.51 -1.62 -20.13
CA GLU A 645 -31.29 -0.91 -20.45
C GLU A 645 -30.22 -1.16 -19.38
N LEU A 646 -29.04 -1.59 -19.81
CA LEU A 646 -27.90 -1.89 -18.96
C LEU A 646 -26.80 -0.86 -19.19
N PRO A 647 -26.44 -0.06 -18.18
CA PRO A 647 -25.32 0.86 -18.32
C PRO A 647 -24.00 0.09 -18.40
N VAL A 648 -23.15 0.47 -19.34
CA VAL A 648 -21.82 -0.14 -19.52
C VAL A 648 -20.83 0.56 -18.60
N ALA A 649 -20.16 -0.20 -17.74
CA ALA A 649 -19.16 0.32 -16.81
C ALA A 649 -17.79 0.56 -17.45
N GLY A 650 -17.51 -0.15 -18.56
CA GLY A 650 -16.24 -0.02 -19.27
C GLY A 650 -16.20 -0.88 -20.53
N THR A 651 -15.19 -0.64 -21.36
CA THR A 651 -14.92 -1.46 -22.54
C THR A 651 -13.99 -2.61 -22.21
N PHE A 652 -13.94 -3.64 -23.06
CA PHE A 652 -13.01 -4.76 -22.87
C PHE A 652 -11.54 -4.28 -22.82
N ALA A 653 -11.17 -3.36 -23.70
CA ALA A 653 -9.82 -2.79 -23.73
C ALA A 653 -9.53 -1.85 -22.56
N GLY A 654 -10.52 -1.03 -22.17
CA GLY A 654 -10.38 -0.03 -21.09
C GLY A 654 -10.45 -0.60 -19.68
N SER A 655 -11.03 -1.81 -19.52
CA SER A 655 -11.12 -2.52 -18.24
C SER A 655 -10.59 -3.94 -18.41
N PRO A 656 -9.28 -4.12 -18.60
CA PRO A 656 -8.68 -5.39 -18.96
C PRO A 656 -8.88 -6.48 -17.90
N SER A 657 -8.74 -7.74 -18.31
CA SER A 657 -8.86 -8.90 -17.41
C SER A 657 -7.88 -8.86 -16.24
N LEU A 658 -6.80 -8.11 -16.37
CA LEU A 658 -5.80 -7.84 -15.33
C LEU A 658 -6.41 -7.23 -14.05
N THR A 659 -7.51 -6.48 -14.20
CA THR A 659 -8.13 -5.72 -13.10
C THR A 659 -9.26 -6.47 -12.40
N VAL A 660 -9.56 -7.70 -12.81
CA VAL A 660 -10.65 -8.51 -12.25
C VAL A 660 -10.15 -9.85 -11.73
N ASP A 661 -10.96 -10.48 -10.88
CA ASP A 661 -10.63 -11.77 -10.24
C ASP A 661 -11.28 -12.96 -10.95
N ALA A 662 -12.37 -12.75 -11.66
CA ALA A 662 -13.09 -13.77 -12.42
C ALA A 662 -13.86 -13.12 -13.58
N VAL A 663 -14.29 -13.96 -14.52
CA VAL A 663 -15.02 -13.51 -15.71
C VAL A 663 -16.29 -14.34 -15.89
N ILE A 664 -17.39 -13.65 -16.18
CA ILE A 664 -18.67 -14.28 -16.57
C ILE A 664 -19.04 -13.85 -17.98
N VAL A 665 -19.37 -14.83 -18.83
CA VAL A 665 -19.95 -14.58 -20.16
C VAL A 665 -21.38 -15.12 -20.13
N PRO A 666 -22.39 -14.24 -19.94
CA PRO A 666 -23.78 -14.65 -19.93
C PRO A 666 -24.25 -15.09 -21.32
N GLY A 667 -25.33 -15.88 -21.37
CA GLY A 667 -25.99 -16.27 -22.62
C GLY A 667 -26.61 -15.08 -23.33
N GLY A 668 -26.95 -15.28 -24.60
CA GLY A 668 -27.57 -14.28 -25.46
C GLY A 668 -27.04 -14.33 -26.90
N ASP A 669 -27.10 -13.22 -27.60
CA ASP A 669 -26.56 -13.11 -28.95
C ASP A 669 -25.05 -12.85 -28.93
N LEU A 670 -24.27 -13.89 -29.18
CA LEU A 670 -22.81 -13.85 -29.15
C LEU A 670 -22.16 -13.71 -30.54
N GLN A 671 -22.97 -13.51 -31.60
CA GLN A 671 -22.43 -13.49 -32.96
C GLN A 671 -21.36 -12.42 -33.16
N SER A 672 -21.58 -11.22 -32.67
CA SER A 672 -20.60 -10.12 -32.80
C SER A 672 -19.37 -10.31 -31.89
N LEU A 673 -19.54 -10.94 -30.74
CA LEU A 673 -18.44 -11.19 -29.80
C LEU A 673 -17.48 -12.25 -30.33
N SER A 674 -17.95 -13.28 -31.00
CA SER A 674 -17.10 -14.37 -31.46
C SER A 674 -16.01 -13.92 -32.43
N SER A 675 -16.25 -12.80 -33.17
CA SER A 675 -15.28 -12.18 -34.07
C SER A 675 -14.56 -10.95 -33.47
N ASN A 676 -14.87 -10.61 -32.24
CA ASN A 676 -14.24 -9.46 -31.55
C ASN A 676 -12.91 -9.86 -30.93
N GLY A 677 -11.81 -9.29 -31.42
CA GLY A 677 -10.45 -9.62 -30.93
C GLY A 677 -10.22 -9.25 -29.46
N ASP A 678 -10.76 -8.12 -29.01
CA ASP A 678 -10.62 -7.69 -27.61
C ASP A 678 -11.36 -8.62 -26.65
N PHE A 679 -12.55 -9.08 -27.04
CA PHE A 679 -13.31 -10.08 -26.28
C PHE A 679 -12.56 -11.41 -26.18
N ASN A 680 -12.08 -11.95 -27.31
CA ASN A 680 -11.34 -13.21 -27.34
C ASN A 680 -10.04 -13.11 -26.53
N TYR A 681 -9.34 -11.98 -26.66
CA TYR A 681 -8.12 -11.74 -25.88
C TYR A 681 -8.43 -11.64 -24.37
N TYR A 682 -9.54 -11.01 -24.00
CA TYR A 682 -9.97 -10.90 -22.61
C TYR A 682 -10.08 -12.26 -21.92
N LEU A 683 -10.79 -13.18 -22.58
CA LEU A 683 -10.96 -14.55 -22.07
C LEU A 683 -9.63 -15.30 -22.02
N LEU A 684 -8.84 -15.22 -23.06
CA LEU A 684 -7.56 -15.92 -23.17
C LEU A 684 -6.59 -15.45 -22.09
N GLU A 685 -6.49 -14.15 -21.84
CA GLU A 685 -5.66 -13.55 -20.80
C GLU A 685 -6.13 -13.95 -19.40
N ALA A 686 -7.44 -13.89 -19.12
CA ALA A 686 -8.00 -14.34 -17.84
C ALA A 686 -7.72 -15.81 -17.59
N TYR A 687 -7.83 -16.65 -18.61
CA TYR A 687 -7.50 -18.07 -18.55
C TYR A 687 -6.01 -18.29 -18.24
N LYS A 688 -5.13 -17.58 -18.94
CA LYS A 688 -3.67 -17.61 -18.71
C LYS A 688 -3.32 -17.26 -17.27
N HIS A 689 -4.00 -16.27 -16.70
CA HIS A 689 -3.78 -15.81 -15.33
C HIS A 689 -4.53 -16.62 -14.28
N LEU A 690 -5.03 -17.79 -14.66
CA LEU A 690 -5.63 -18.79 -13.75
C LEU A 690 -6.91 -18.31 -13.06
N LYS A 691 -7.61 -17.36 -13.65
CA LYS A 691 -8.85 -16.81 -13.11
C LYS A 691 -10.03 -17.73 -13.42
N PRO A 692 -10.97 -17.89 -12.50
CA PRO A 692 -12.23 -18.62 -12.77
C PRO A 692 -13.03 -17.95 -13.89
N ILE A 693 -13.64 -18.75 -14.75
CA ILE A 693 -14.45 -18.29 -15.88
C ILE A 693 -15.78 -19.06 -15.86
N LEU A 694 -16.90 -18.34 -16.02
CA LEU A 694 -18.22 -18.93 -16.20
C LEU A 694 -18.74 -18.63 -17.58
N LEU A 695 -19.13 -19.68 -18.32
CA LEU A 695 -19.69 -19.59 -19.68
C LEU A 695 -21.11 -20.15 -19.69
N ALA A 696 -22.10 -19.35 -20.10
CA ALA A 696 -23.51 -19.73 -20.12
C ALA A 696 -24.05 -19.83 -21.54
N GLY A 697 -24.91 -20.81 -21.79
CA GLY A 697 -25.60 -20.99 -23.07
C GLY A 697 -24.62 -21.12 -24.24
N ASP A 698 -24.82 -20.33 -25.29
CA ASP A 698 -23.96 -20.32 -26.48
C ASP A 698 -22.53 -19.79 -26.19
N ALA A 699 -22.32 -19.11 -25.07
CA ALA A 699 -20.99 -18.67 -24.64
C ALA A 699 -20.04 -19.86 -24.38
N ARG A 700 -20.53 -21.05 -24.16
CA ARG A 700 -19.72 -22.28 -24.04
C ARG A 700 -18.85 -22.54 -25.29
N GLN A 701 -19.24 -22.01 -26.43
CA GLN A 701 -18.44 -22.11 -27.67
C GLN A 701 -17.18 -21.22 -27.60
N CYS A 702 -17.13 -20.25 -26.71
CA CYS A 702 -15.97 -19.37 -26.52
C CYS A 702 -14.76 -20.06 -25.89
N LYS A 703 -14.91 -21.29 -25.42
CA LYS A 703 -13.79 -22.07 -24.88
C LYS A 703 -12.82 -22.58 -25.92
N ALA A 704 -13.26 -22.72 -27.17
CA ALA A 704 -12.40 -23.20 -28.26
C ALA A 704 -11.13 -22.33 -28.46
N PRO A 705 -11.21 -20.99 -28.47
CA PRO A 705 -10.02 -20.14 -28.50
C PRO A 705 -9.09 -20.31 -27.30
N LEU A 706 -9.61 -20.81 -26.16
CA LEU A 706 -8.83 -21.04 -24.97
C LEU A 706 -8.01 -22.35 -25.03
N GLN A 707 -8.14 -23.12 -26.11
CA GLN A 707 -7.49 -24.43 -26.25
C GLN A 707 -7.87 -25.41 -25.13
N VAL A 708 -9.10 -25.27 -24.61
CA VAL A 708 -9.64 -26.09 -23.54
C VAL A 708 -10.22 -27.39 -24.10
N ALA A 709 -10.10 -28.49 -23.37
CA ALA A 709 -10.67 -29.78 -23.73
C ALA A 709 -12.20 -29.69 -23.94
N ALA A 710 -12.73 -30.48 -24.85
CA ALA A 710 -14.15 -30.49 -25.21
C ALA A 710 -15.10 -30.75 -24.03
N GLN A 711 -14.62 -31.41 -22.96
CA GLN A 711 -15.37 -31.64 -21.71
C GLN A 711 -14.59 -31.07 -20.52
N GLY A 712 -15.31 -30.26 -19.71
CA GLY A 712 -14.99 -29.76 -18.40
C GLY A 712 -13.50 -29.58 -18.06
N GLU A 713 -13.04 -28.39 -18.04
CA GLU A 713 -11.73 -28.07 -17.48
C GLU A 713 -11.91 -27.40 -16.13
N GLU A 714 -11.03 -27.70 -15.19
CA GLU A 714 -11.06 -27.11 -13.86
C GLU A 714 -10.96 -25.58 -13.93
N GLY A 715 -11.84 -24.91 -13.21
CA GLY A 715 -11.92 -23.45 -13.20
C GLY A 715 -12.75 -22.84 -14.32
N ILE A 716 -13.31 -23.65 -15.23
CA ILE A 716 -14.30 -23.23 -16.22
C ILE A 716 -15.65 -23.79 -15.79
N VAL A 717 -16.56 -22.93 -15.37
CA VAL A 717 -17.95 -23.29 -15.05
C VAL A 717 -18.78 -23.16 -16.32
N GLU A 718 -19.39 -24.25 -16.77
CA GLU A 718 -20.27 -24.30 -17.94
C GLU A 718 -21.70 -24.57 -17.51
N THR A 719 -22.65 -23.82 -18.02
CA THR A 719 -24.07 -23.98 -17.70
C THR A 719 -24.94 -23.65 -18.91
N ASP A 720 -26.13 -24.22 -18.99
CA ASP A 720 -27.12 -23.89 -20.00
C ASP A 720 -27.67 -22.45 -19.78
N ALA A 721 -27.91 -22.13 -18.53
CA ALA A 721 -28.33 -20.80 -18.07
C ALA A 721 -27.78 -20.53 -16.68
N ILE A 722 -27.43 -19.28 -16.40
CA ILE A 722 -26.91 -18.90 -15.07
C ILE A 722 -28.02 -19.09 -14.02
N ASP A 723 -27.70 -19.87 -13.01
CA ASP A 723 -28.53 -20.18 -11.87
C ASP A 723 -27.73 -20.11 -10.56
N SER A 724 -28.39 -20.37 -9.44
CA SER A 724 -27.70 -20.32 -8.13
C SER A 724 -26.57 -21.35 -8.03
N GLN A 725 -26.72 -22.52 -8.63
CA GLN A 725 -25.70 -23.57 -8.59
C GLN A 725 -24.43 -23.15 -9.34
N SER A 726 -24.55 -22.64 -10.56
CA SER A 726 -23.40 -22.18 -11.35
C SER A 726 -22.70 -21.00 -10.68
N MET A 727 -23.45 -20.10 -10.03
CA MET A 727 -22.87 -18.99 -9.28
C MET A 727 -22.14 -19.49 -8.02
N ASP A 728 -22.68 -20.44 -7.29
CA ASP A 728 -22.03 -21.04 -6.13
C ASP A 728 -20.71 -21.74 -6.50
N GLU A 729 -20.68 -22.43 -7.64
CA GLU A 729 -19.44 -23.01 -8.18
C GLU A 729 -18.39 -21.95 -8.47
N LEU A 730 -18.78 -20.84 -9.11
CA LEU A 730 -17.88 -19.72 -9.40
C LEU A 730 -17.34 -19.10 -8.10
N ILE A 731 -18.20 -18.83 -7.13
CA ILE A 731 -17.82 -18.29 -5.83
C ILE A 731 -16.83 -19.21 -5.10
N THR A 732 -17.05 -20.51 -5.14
CA THR A 732 -16.13 -21.50 -4.55
C THR A 732 -14.74 -21.44 -5.20
N LEU A 733 -14.70 -21.34 -6.53
CA LEU A 733 -13.43 -21.18 -7.25
C LEU A 733 -12.73 -19.85 -6.91
N MET A 734 -13.48 -18.78 -6.79
CA MET A 734 -12.96 -17.47 -6.40
C MET A 734 -12.41 -17.48 -4.96
N ALA A 735 -13.02 -18.23 -4.06
CA ALA A 735 -12.56 -18.37 -2.68
C ALA A 735 -11.19 -19.06 -2.60
N ALA A 736 -10.84 -19.89 -3.56
CA ALA A 736 -9.50 -20.48 -3.71
C ALA A 736 -8.50 -19.51 -4.37
N HIS A 737 -8.91 -18.32 -4.73
CA HIS A 737 -8.19 -17.22 -5.38
C HIS A 737 -7.89 -17.48 -6.85
N ARG A 738 -7.06 -18.47 -7.17
CA ARG A 738 -6.69 -18.84 -8.56
C ARG A 738 -6.82 -20.36 -8.77
N VAL A 739 -6.97 -20.75 -10.02
CA VAL A 739 -7.05 -22.15 -10.42
C VAL A 739 -5.63 -22.68 -10.66
N TRP A 740 -4.91 -22.96 -9.58
CA TRP A 740 -3.49 -23.30 -9.60
C TRP A 740 -3.18 -24.58 -10.40
N SER A 741 -4.14 -25.49 -10.51
CA SER A 741 -4.00 -26.72 -11.30
C SER A 741 -3.75 -26.48 -12.80
N ARG A 742 -4.11 -25.31 -13.32
CA ARG A 742 -3.83 -24.90 -14.71
C ARG A 742 -2.45 -24.27 -14.91
N SER A 743 -1.66 -24.10 -13.87
CA SER A 743 -0.40 -23.35 -13.94
C SER A 743 0.61 -23.93 -14.96
N ALA A 744 0.60 -25.26 -15.17
CA ALA A 744 1.45 -25.90 -16.17
C ALA A 744 1.14 -25.48 -17.63
N LYS A 745 -0.03 -24.91 -17.88
CA LYS A 745 -0.47 -24.48 -19.22
C LYS A 745 -0.09 -23.02 -19.55
N ILE A 746 0.34 -22.23 -18.55
CA ILE A 746 0.59 -20.78 -18.74
C ILE A 746 1.53 -20.51 -19.89
N ALA A 747 2.64 -21.26 -19.97
CA ALA A 747 3.67 -21.06 -20.98
C ALA A 747 3.19 -21.34 -22.42
N ALA A 748 2.11 -22.10 -22.59
CA ALA A 748 1.56 -22.45 -23.90
C ALA A 748 0.46 -21.47 -24.36
N ILE A 749 0.03 -20.55 -23.52
CA ILE A 749 -1.05 -19.60 -23.84
C ILE A 749 -0.46 -18.34 -24.47
N PRO A 750 -0.77 -18.05 -25.75
CA PRO A 750 -0.23 -16.88 -26.46
C PRO A 750 -1.04 -15.60 -26.15
N ALA A 751 -1.03 -15.13 -24.93
CA ALA A 751 -1.71 -13.90 -24.52
C ALA A 751 -0.78 -12.92 -23.81
#